data_a8df033aba5a51a9e5bbd9cad00b3c68
#
_entry.id   a8df033aba5a51a9e5bbd9cad00b3c68
#
_cell.length_a   1.000
_cell.length_b   1.000
_cell.length_c   1.000
_cell.angle_alpha   90.00
_cell.angle_beta   90.00
_cell.angle_gamma   90.00
#
_symmetry.space_group_name_H-M   'P 1'
#
loop_
_entity.id
_entity.type
_entity.pdbx_description
1 polymer ?
#
loop_
_entity_poly.entity_id
_entity_poly.type
_entity_poly.pdbx_seq_one_letter_code
_entity_poly.pdbx_strand_id
1 'polypeptide(L)'
;MGIGVITVDTTGAITAPSSLSPAVSAALTTVYSGIGGGSAILFPSLKAVAVCNGIDFQYHYRDAAQYTTGPLAPYTAPTVASTAVRATVVLTFTGATNALARPNNNDIIQIGAPGQVFNGALTFKTTLDPTLYQDQVLIGADVDATISNLTKFLNNTGTQGSEYFSARSANGLIPTGTTGWADYNGIEVSTSQAYGVPSATTANITFRAIAAGTVGNTYLSVVVIGATMTFPGANFTGGTAGSGTAPAAGTYQYAYAYQRSGDFAGTAVSNKTTLEVLTNANVTVSAYDTPPARDAMTSYRIFRTTTDGSQLFQDVDTVSSPATDDQTDAEIQGDFREVYDETITRPYGAGYPTRYRAHAMFKGSVFGVGAVIAAEQTQGTATVVADSRTVTMSSLYCTTRLIGRTFSITSSEATKQDKYVIVDASESAGTITLNRPYEGAGATTTYSILDDRNPYAVYYCEPELLNNWPATYSIEGIVGKDGVGCTAIRAFSDRLVVWTRTGTWLILGSIDSGFRFVPLGQGNGCWGPDAVIEAGGVLLWWGPDGIFWWAGAGEPQELSNPDWDGQDVPLGILATVSAVNAEAAAGIVSAYNPTTNKVMWWAPVDGSLWNNKVVVLNMQTKGFSFASCDAVTAAAVIPGPNGTSITITGDAYARLWQQDHGYSDGAYGFETVHALTGYTASTGVMTVTGTPFPTSSGGLVGVPVYTISATTGAVQRRTVVANTSSTLTPDSPFDTAPAVSDQIVVGGIPFRVQTSKFSLDAPEVRKTVSSMTVQFEPTTDGQLWCAAGINENDPSVHINQTGVADYADLTDAKGRKVFEMRKGAGQTIQMELFAIAPGFDLSVIGYVPTIRVRQEVPR
;
A
#
# COMPACT_ATOMS: atom_id res chain seq x y z
N MET A 1 -2.08 -5.26 14.23
CA MET A 1 -3.05 -6.29 13.80
C MET A 1 -2.34 -7.32 12.93
N GLY A 2 -2.80 -8.57 12.94
CA GLY A 2 -2.28 -9.63 12.08
C GLY A 2 -3.41 -10.19 11.22
N ILE A 3 -3.06 -10.72 10.05
CA ILE A 3 -3.99 -11.48 9.22
C ILE A 3 -3.82 -12.94 9.61
N GLY A 4 -4.90 -13.59 10.01
CA GLY A 4 -4.91 -15.00 10.34
C GLY A 4 -5.82 -15.79 9.39
N VAL A 5 -5.46 -17.03 9.13
CA VAL A 5 -6.30 -17.98 8.39
C VAL A 5 -7.10 -18.81 9.40
N ILE A 6 -8.41 -18.81 9.28
CA ILE A 6 -9.30 -19.66 10.08
C ILE A 6 -9.57 -20.93 9.28
N THR A 7 -9.32 -22.07 9.87
CA THR A 7 -9.67 -23.36 9.27
C THR A 7 -11.05 -23.78 9.74
N VAL A 8 -11.97 -23.99 8.79
CA VAL A 8 -13.30 -24.56 9.05
C VAL A 8 -13.21 -26.05 8.73
N ASP A 9 -13.69 -26.90 9.62
CA ASP A 9 -13.70 -28.34 9.39
C ASP A 9 -14.71 -28.75 8.30
N THR A 10 -14.70 -30.02 7.91
CA THR A 10 -15.58 -30.56 6.86
C THR A 10 -17.06 -30.54 7.24
N THR A 11 -17.40 -30.27 8.49
CA THR A 11 -18.77 -30.12 9.00
C THR A 11 -19.24 -28.67 9.01
N GLY A 12 -18.35 -27.73 8.65
CA GLY A 12 -18.62 -26.29 8.70
C GLY A 12 -18.53 -25.71 10.11
N ALA A 13 -18.13 -26.52 11.09
CA ALA A 13 -17.87 -26.02 12.41
C ALA A 13 -16.52 -25.29 12.41
N ILE A 14 -16.52 -24.05 12.87
CA ILE A 14 -15.30 -23.41 13.29
C ILE A 14 -14.85 -24.19 14.49
N THR A 15 -13.77 -24.97 14.36
CA THR A 15 -13.11 -25.55 15.51
C THR A 15 -12.46 -24.40 16.27
N ALA A 16 -13.30 -23.60 16.94
CA ALA A 16 -12.78 -22.76 18.00
C ALA A 16 -12.22 -23.74 19.05
N PRO A 17 -10.94 -23.63 19.41
CA PRO A 17 -10.48 -24.31 20.60
C PRO A 17 -11.41 -23.87 21.75
N SER A 18 -11.74 -24.78 22.64
CA SER A 18 -12.63 -24.59 23.77
C SER A 18 -12.23 -23.47 24.76
N SER A 19 -11.23 -22.68 24.40
CA SER A 19 -10.80 -21.45 25.06
C SER A 19 -10.03 -20.59 24.05
N LEU A 20 -10.36 -19.32 23.94
CA LEU A 20 -9.61 -18.28 23.22
C LEU A 20 -8.26 -17.96 23.91
N SER A 21 -7.63 -18.93 24.49
CA SER A 21 -6.34 -19.01 25.10
C SER A 21 -5.22 -19.04 24.01
N PRO A 22 -3.94 -18.92 24.36
CA PRO A 22 -2.80 -19.09 23.44
C PRO A 22 -2.88 -20.20 22.41
N ALA A 23 -3.79 -21.19 22.61
CA ALA A 23 -4.07 -22.24 21.63
C ALA A 23 -4.75 -21.75 20.34
N VAL A 24 -5.51 -20.65 20.34
CA VAL A 24 -6.05 -20.04 19.10
C VAL A 24 -4.96 -19.36 18.31
N SER A 25 -4.00 -18.73 18.97
CA SER A 25 -2.84 -18.15 18.29
C SER A 25 -1.95 -19.22 17.65
N ALA A 26 -1.99 -20.45 18.16
CA ALA A 26 -1.28 -21.57 17.56
C ALA A 26 -2.03 -22.22 16.37
N ALA A 27 -3.36 -22.07 16.31
CA ALA A 27 -4.18 -22.52 15.18
C ALA A 27 -4.33 -21.48 14.08
N LEU A 28 -4.02 -20.20 14.36
CA LEU A 28 -4.00 -19.11 13.39
C LEU A 28 -2.58 -18.93 12.86
N THR A 29 -2.35 -19.26 11.61
CA THR A 29 -1.09 -18.91 10.95
C THR A 29 -1.11 -17.42 10.67
N THR A 30 -0.30 -16.65 11.40
CA THR A 30 -0.11 -15.23 11.10
C THR A 30 0.69 -15.10 9.83
N VAL A 31 0.04 -14.65 8.76
CA VAL A 31 0.65 -14.44 7.45
C VAL A 31 1.30 -13.07 7.37
N TYR A 32 0.76 -12.11 8.09
CA TYR A 32 1.30 -10.74 8.16
C TYR A 32 0.99 -10.08 9.51
N SER A 33 1.94 -9.33 10.03
CA SER A 33 1.78 -8.55 11.26
C SER A 33 2.22 -7.10 11.03
N GLY A 34 1.70 -6.17 11.86
CA GLY A 34 2.11 -4.76 11.81
C GLY A 34 1.27 -3.86 10.93
N ILE A 35 0.13 -4.35 10.40
CA ILE A 35 -0.79 -3.50 9.64
C ILE A 35 -1.59 -2.62 10.62
N GLY A 36 -1.69 -1.33 10.29
CA GLY A 36 -2.49 -0.36 11.07
C GLY A 36 -4.00 -0.46 10.88
N GLY A 37 -4.49 -1.51 10.26
CA GLY A 37 -5.87 -1.71 9.82
C GLY A 37 -5.93 -1.73 8.27
N GLY A 38 -7.05 -2.15 7.69
CA GLY A 38 -7.25 -2.15 6.25
C GLY A 38 -8.16 -3.25 5.76
N SER A 39 -8.52 -3.21 4.48
CA SER A 39 -9.29 -4.25 3.82
C SER A 39 -8.38 -5.24 3.12
N ALA A 40 -8.85 -6.48 3.02
CA ALA A 40 -8.18 -7.54 2.28
C ALA A 40 -9.07 -8.02 1.13
N ILE A 41 -8.47 -8.30 0.00
CA ILE A 41 -9.19 -8.87 -1.15
C ILE A 41 -8.50 -10.14 -1.61
N LEU A 42 -9.30 -11.15 -1.90
CA LEU A 42 -8.83 -12.40 -2.47
C LEU A 42 -8.84 -12.32 -3.99
N PHE A 43 -7.75 -12.73 -4.62
CA PHE A 43 -7.60 -12.87 -6.07
C PHE A 43 -7.58 -14.36 -6.44
N PRO A 44 -8.75 -14.98 -6.69
CA PRO A 44 -8.83 -16.43 -6.91
C PRO A 44 -8.01 -16.92 -8.11
N SER A 45 -7.98 -16.15 -9.19
CA SER A 45 -7.20 -16.46 -10.40
C SER A 45 -5.70 -16.51 -10.14
N LEU A 46 -5.19 -15.68 -9.24
CA LEU A 46 -3.77 -15.56 -8.90
C LEU A 46 -3.42 -16.29 -7.60
N LYS A 47 -4.41 -16.93 -6.95
CA LYS A 47 -4.24 -17.59 -5.63
C LYS A 47 -3.56 -16.67 -4.61
N ALA A 48 -3.90 -15.39 -4.63
CA ALA A 48 -3.27 -14.36 -3.83
C ALA A 48 -4.30 -13.61 -2.98
N VAL A 49 -3.83 -13.07 -1.85
CA VAL A 49 -4.58 -12.16 -0.98
C VAL A 49 -3.78 -10.87 -0.88
N ALA A 50 -4.39 -9.74 -1.17
CA ALA A 50 -3.77 -8.44 -0.95
C ALA A 50 -4.49 -7.65 0.14
N VAL A 51 -3.76 -6.78 0.82
CA VAL A 51 -4.23 -5.96 1.92
C VAL A 51 -3.93 -4.50 1.65
N CYS A 52 -4.88 -3.62 1.95
CA CYS A 52 -4.71 -2.18 1.77
C CYS A 52 -5.35 -1.36 2.89
N ASN A 53 -4.76 -0.22 3.21
CA ASN A 53 -5.30 0.76 4.16
C ASN A 53 -5.00 2.22 3.77
N GLY A 54 -4.33 2.45 2.64
CA GLY A 54 -3.93 3.76 2.14
C GLY A 54 -2.70 4.36 2.81
N ILE A 55 -2.17 3.76 3.86
CA ILE A 55 -1.05 4.27 4.66
C ILE A 55 0.17 3.36 4.52
N ASP A 56 -0.02 2.07 4.80
CA ASP A 56 1.06 1.09 4.77
C ASP A 56 1.31 0.61 3.33
N PHE A 57 2.52 0.13 3.09
CA PHE A 57 2.88 -0.40 1.79
C PHE A 57 2.05 -1.63 1.46
N GLN A 58 1.64 -1.77 0.20
CA GLN A 58 0.80 -2.88 -0.23
C GLN A 58 1.61 -4.16 -0.36
N TYR A 59 1.05 -5.24 0.17
CA TYR A 59 1.58 -6.58 0.05
C TYR A 59 0.53 -7.53 -0.47
N HIS A 60 0.96 -8.55 -1.16
CA HIS A 60 0.12 -9.70 -1.48
C HIS A 60 0.77 -10.99 -0.99
N TYR A 61 -0.06 -11.98 -0.73
CA TYR A 61 0.36 -13.30 -0.26
C TYR A 61 0.02 -14.33 -1.31
N ARG A 62 1.00 -15.13 -1.71
CA ARG A 62 0.86 -16.26 -2.60
C ARG A 62 1.78 -17.37 -2.13
N ASP A 63 1.30 -18.62 -2.16
CA ASP A 63 2.09 -19.80 -1.79
C ASP A 63 2.76 -19.70 -0.41
N ALA A 64 2.04 -19.14 0.57
CA ALA A 64 2.52 -18.87 1.93
C ALA A 64 3.70 -17.86 2.03
N ALA A 65 3.99 -17.11 0.96
CA ALA A 65 5.00 -16.07 0.94
C ALA A 65 4.38 -14.69 0.79
N GLN A 66 5.05 -13.70 1.36
CA GLN A 66 4.67 -12.29 1.26
C GLN A 66 5.45 -11.61 0.15
N TYR A 67 4.75 -10.84 -0.69
CA TYR A 67 5.34 -10.08 -1.79
C TYR A 67 4.85 -8.64 -1.77
N THR A 68 5.70 -7.71 -2.17
CA THR A 68 5.29 -6.31 -2.38
C THR A 68 4.53 -6.18 -3.69
N THR A 69 3.47 -5.40 -3.68
CA THR A 69 2.84 -4.94 -4.92
C THR A 69 3.61 -3.75 -5.46
N GLY A 70 4.08 -3.85 -6.70
CA GLY A 70 4.88 -2.80 -7.30
C GLY A 70 6.29 -2.70 -6.73
N PRO A 71 7.15 -3.70 -6.96
CA PRO A 71 8.53 -3.65 -6.54
C PRO A 71 9.30 -2.60 -7.34
N LEU A 72 10.29 -2.02 -6.69
CA LEU A 72 11.16 -1.05 -7.31
C LEU A 72 12.07 -1.68 -8.34
N ALA A 73 12.23 -0.99 -9.48
CA ALA A 73 13.22 -1.33 -10.46
C ALA A 73 14.63 -0.91 -10.02
N PRO A 74 15.70 -1.58 -10.49
CA PRO A 74 17.04 -1.09 -10.34
C PRO A 74 17.24 0.23 -11.11
N TYR A 75 18.13 1.07 -10.63
CA TYR A 75 18.43 2.35 -11.28
C TYR A 75 19.79 2.36 -11.96
N THR A 76 20.82 1.87 -11.26
CA THR A 76 22.20 1.94 -11.75
C THR A 76 22.39 1.01 -12.94
N ALA A 77 22.98 1.51 -14.03
CA ALA A 77 23.33 0.67 -15.16
C ALA A 77 24.35 -0.40 -14.76
N PRO A 78 24.28 -1.63 -15.29
CA PRO A 78 25.29 -2.65 -14.97
C PRO A 78 26.65 -2.24 -15.51
N THR A 79 27.70 -2.69 -14.86
CA THR A 79 29.06 -2.65 -15.40
C THR A 79 29.24 -3.86 -16.28
N VAL A 80 29.63 -3.64 -17.54
CA VAL A 80 29.86 -4.71 -18.51
C VAL A 80 31.28 -4.68 -19.05
N ALA A 81 31.87 -5.85 -19.20
CA ALA A 81 33.21 -6.00 -19.73
C ALA A 81 33.30 -7.25 -20.62
N SER A 82 33.77 -7.09 -21.84
CA SER A 82 34.14 -8.23 -22.67
C SER A 82 35.40 -8.89 -22.10
N THR A 83 35.48 -10.20 -22.19
CA THR A 83 36.67 -10.95 -21.83
C THR A 83 37.80 -10.72 -22.85
N ALA A 84 37.47 -10.27 -24.10
CA ALA A 84 38.42 -9.78 -25.07
C ALA A 84 38.74 -8.30 -24.78
N VAL A 85 40.00 -8.02 -24.50
CA VAL A 85 40.44 -6.68 -24.12
C VAL A 85 41.48 -6.18 -25.12
N ARG A 86 41.40 -4.91 -25.48
CA ARG A 86 42.44 -4.22 -26.29
C ARG A 86 43.65 -3.90 -25.43
N ALA A 87 44.83 -4.10 -25.95
CA ALA A 87 46.07 -3.70 -25.30
C ALA A 87 46.14 -2.18 -25.12
N THR A 88 46.69 -1.76 -24.00
CA THR A 88 46.90 -0.34 -23.71
C THR A 88 48.33 -0.04 -23.31
N VAL A 89 48.74 1.22 -23.42
CA VAL A 89 49.97 1.74 -22.88
C VAL A 89 49.85 3.18 -22.48
N VAL A 90 50.53 3.59 -21.43
CA VAL A 90 50.50 4.96 -20.91
C VAL A 90 51.81 5.64 -21.20
N LEU A 91 51.79 6.74 -21.92
CA LEU A 91 52.91 7.68 -22.03
C LEU A 91 52.85 8.64 -20.84
N THR A 92 53.84 8.63 -20.02
CA THR A 92 53.96 9.50 -18.87
C THR A 92 54.98 10.58 -19.06
N PHE A 93 54.64 11.81 -18.77
CA PHE A 93 55.50 12.99 -18.75
C PHE A 93 55.81 13.34 -17.33
N THR A 94 57.10 13.47 -16.97
CA THR A 94 57.53 13.69 -15.59
C THR A 94 58.47 14.88 -15.47
N GLY A 95 58.20 15.79 -14.55
CA GLY A 95 59.06 16.94 -14.28
C GLY A 95 58.69 17.62 -12.95
N ALA A 96 59.55 18.44 -12.42
CA ALA A 96 59.34 19.15 -11.15
C ALA A 96 58.22 20.19 -11.23
N THR A 97 57.91 20.69 -12.42
CA THR A 97 56.79 21.57 -12.72
C THR A 97 56.14 21.21 -14.06
N ASN A 98 54.92 21.70 -14.31
CA ASN A 98 54.22 21.51 -15.57
C ASN A 98 55.09 21.90 -16.79
N ALA A 99 55.80 23.01 -16.75
CA ALA A 99 56.70 23.48 -17.80
C ALA A 99 57.95 22.61 -17.97
N LEU A 100 58.46 21.98 -16.93
CA LEU A 100 59.64 21.10 -16.95
C LEU A 100 59.28 19.63 -17.33
N ALA A 101 58.02 19.27 -17.24
CA ALA A 101 57.56 17.94 -17.63
C ALA A 101 57.35 17.81 -19.16
N ARG A 102 57.38 18.87 -19.91
CA ARG A 102 57.24 18.84 -21.35
C ARG A 102 58.44 18.20 -22.07
N PRO A 103 58.26 17.62 -23.26
CA PRO A 103 59.35 17.11 -24.11
C PRO A 103 60.37 18.16 -24.46
N ASN A 104 61.59 17.75 -24.72
CA ASN A 104 62.58 18.61 -25.34
C ASN A 104 62.45 18.66 -26.86
N ASN A 105 63.05 19.68 -27.50
CA ASN A 105 63.05 19.79 -28.98
C ASN A 105 63.79 18.59 -29.56
N ASN A 106 63.22 17.91 -30.51
CA ASN A 106 63.62 16.68 -31.17
C ASN A 106 63.47 15.39 -30.31
N ASP A 107 62.75 15.42 -29.21
CA ASP A 107 62.36 14.17 -28.58
C ASP A 107 61.46 13.37 -29.51
N ILE A 108 61.64 12.06 -29.50
CA ILE A 108 60.96 11.13 -30.42
C ILE A 108 60.32 9.99 -29.65
N ILE A 109 59.07 9.72 -29.92
CA ILE A 109 58.39 8.50 -29.54
C ILE A 109 58.05 7.66 -30.77
N GLN A 110 57.98 6.37 -30.60
CA GLN A 110 57.49 5.43 -31.60
C GLN A 110 56.34 4.65 -31.04
N ILE A 111 55.21 4.71 -31.71
CA ILE A 111 53.94 4.13 -31.20
C ILE A 111 53.08 3.64 -32.35
N GLY A 112 52.45 2.46 -32.23
CA GLY A 112 51.48 1.94 -33.20
C GLY A 112 51.78 0.50 -33.63
N ALA A 113 50.99 0.04 -34.60
CA ALA A 113 51.06 -1.32 -35.14
C ALA A 113 52.39 -1.64 -35.82
N PRO A 114 52.91 -2.85 -35.69
CA PRO A 114 54.11 -3.28 -36.46
C PRO A 114 53.87 -3.20 -37.96
N GLY A 115 54.95 -2.80 -38.69
CA GLY A 115 54.89 -2.78 -40.15
C GLY A 115 54.30 -1.56 -40.81
N GLN A 116 53.90 -0.54 -40.02
CA GLN A 116 53.52 0.75 -40.60
C GLN A 116 54.70 1.46 -41.27
N VAL A 117 54.44 2.21 -42.38
CA VAL A 117 55.46 2.78 -43.23
C VAL A 117 56.50 3.64 -42.50
N PHE A 118 56.08 4.33 -41.48
CA PHE A 118 56.98 5.13 -40.63
C PHE A 118 57.10 4.60 -39.18
N ASN A 119 56.76 3.35 -38.96
CA ASN A 119 56.80 2.69 -37.63
C ASN A 119 56.19 3.50 -36.49
N GLY A 120 55.23 4.41 -36.81
CA GLY A 120 54.57 5.28 -35.88
C GLY A 120 55.50 6.31 -35.17
N ALA A 121 56.66 6.67 -35.74
CA ALA A 121 57.56 7.67 -35.21
C ALA A 121 56.97 9.08 -35.22
N LEU A 122 57.01 9.77 -34.06
CA LEU A 122 56.49 11.10 -33.85
C LEU A 122 57.55 11.96 -33.15
N THR A 123 57.85 13.14 -33.69
CA THR A 123 58.89 14.04 -33.17
C THR A 123 58.27 15.28 -32.53
N PHE A 124 58.68 15.60 -31.30
CA PHE A 124 58.28 16.84 -30.61
C PHE A 124 59.19 17.99 -31.03
N LYS A 125 58.62 19.13 -31.43
CA LYS A 125 59.34 20.28 -31.97
C LYS A 125 58.96 21.59 -31.26
N THR A 126 59.92 22.46 -31.00
CA THR A 126 59.66 23.83 -30.56
C THR A 126 59.19 24.72 -31.71
N THR A 127 59.48 24.36 -32.97
CA THR A 127 59.03 25.01 -34.20
C THR A 127 58.79 23.93 -35.24
N LEU A 128 57.61 23.93 -35.84
CA LEU A 128 57.21 22.95 -36.84
C LEU A 128 57.99 23.27 -38.16
N ASP A 129 58.56 22.24 -38.82
CA ASP A 129 59.30 22.37 -40.07
C ASP A 129 58.65 21.44 -41.10
N PRO A 130 57.90 22.00 -42.08
CA PRO A 130 57.23 21.23 -43.10
C PRO A 130 58.19 20.66 -44.16
N THR A 131 59.46 21.05 -44.15
CA THR A 131 60.46 20.53 -45.13
C THR A 131 61.03 19.18 -44.64
N LEU A 132 60.90 18.87 -43.35
CA LEU A 132 61.27 17.56 -42.82
C LEU A 132 60.10 16.60 -42.98
N TYR A 133 60.25 15.56 -43.72
CA TYR A 133 59.26 14.50 -43.97
C TYR A 133 59.07 13.66 -42.68
N GLN A 134 58.67 14.31 -41.59
CA GLN A 134 58.44 13.72 -40.27
C GLN A 134 57.11 14.20 -39.69
N ASP A 135 56.41 13.32 -38.96
CA ASP A 135 55.26 13.75 -38.20
C ASP A 135 55.76 14.51 -36.98
N GLN A 136 55.21 15.70 -36.73
CA GLN A 136 55.69 16.64 -35.73
C GLN A 136 54.55 17.16 -34.87
N VAL A 137 54.79 17.25 -33.55
CA VAL A 137 53.89 17.91 -32.60
C VAL A 137 54.59 19.11 -32.00
N LEU A 138 53.90 20.28 -32.02
CA LEU A 138 54.43 21.49 -31.40
C LEU A 138 54.46 21.34 -29.87
N ILE A 139 55.62 21.59 -29.27
CA ILE A 139 55.79 21.66 -27.84
C ILE A 139 55.08 22.94 -27.37
N GLY A 140 54.10 22.82 -26.50
CA GLY A 140 53.36 23.92 -25.91
C GLY A 140 54.13 24.67 -24.81
N ALA A 141 53.51 25.66 -24.21
CA ALA A 141 54.12 26.42 -23.09
C ALA A 141 54.40 25.51 -21.87
N ASP A 142 53.60 24.46 -21.72
CA ASP A 142 53.70 23.45 -20.69
C ASP A 142 53.34 22.06 -21.23
N VAL A 143 53.35 21.04 -20.38
CA VAL A 143 53.05 19.67 -20.81
C VAL A 143 51.58 19.50 -21.18
N ASP A 144 50.67 20.19 -20.51
CA ASP A 144 49.22 20.08 -20.77
C ASP A 144 48.91 20.65 -22.19
N ALA A 145 49.50 21.78 -22.56
CA ALA A 145 49.39 22.32 -23.89
C ALA A 145 50.07 21.40 -24.95
N THR A 146 51.14 20.72 -24.59
CA THR A 146 51.83 19.74 -25.46
C THR A 146 50.96 18.48 -25.66
N ILE A 147 50.33 17.95 -24.60
CA ILE A 147 49.39 16.83 -24.69
C ILE A 147 48.16 17.21 -25.51
N SER A 148 47.64 18.42 -25.35
CA SER A 148 46.56 18.94 -26.18
C SER A 148 46.94 18.94 -27.68
N ASN A 149 48.14 19.44 -28.05
CA ASN A 149 48.62 19.41 -29.39
C ASN A 149 48.85 17.99 -29.92
N LEU A 150 49.35 17.10 -29.08
CA LEU A 150 49.48 15.68 -29.42
C LEU A 150 48.11 15.02 -29.65
N THR A 151 47.12 15.27 -28.82
CA THR A 151 45.76 14.72 -28.99
C THR A 151 45.11 15.26 -30.26
N LYS A 152 45.28 16.54 -30.57
CA LYS A 152 44.77 17.15 -31.80
C LYS A 152 45.43 16.55 -33.03
N PHE A 153 46.76 16.29 -32.99
CA PHE A 153 47.45 15.60 -34.04
C PHE A 153 46.93 14.16 -34.25
N LEU A 154 46.80 13.40 -33.16
CA LEU A 154 46.34 12.01 -33.21
C LEU A 154 44.95 11.89 -33.84
N ASN A 155 44.04 12.80 -33.49
CA ASN A 155 42.64 12.81 -33.91
C ASN A 155 42.39 13.66 -35.16
N ASN A 156 43.42 14.31 -35.71
CA ASN A 156 43.33 15.23 -36.86
C ASN A 156 42.28 16.37 -36.63
N THR A 157 42.25 16.92 -35.46
CA THR A 157 41.25 17.94 -35.04
C THR A 157 41.82 19.35 -34.90
N GLY A 158 43.15 19.52 -34.94
CA GLY A 158 43.84 20.79 -34.79
C GLY A 158 44.21 21.45 -36.10
N THR A 159 44.97 22.55 -36.00
CA THR A 159 45.44 23.31 -37.16
C THR A 159 46.84 22.87 -37.55
N GLN A 160 46.98 22.28 -38.76
CA GLN A 160 48.28 21.89 -39.30
C GLN A 160 49.13 23.13 -39.58
N GLY A 161 50.42 23.06 -39.16
CA GLY A 161 51.37 24.19 -39.24
C GLY A 161 51.37 25.07 -37.99
N SER A 162 50.35 24.99 -37.10
CA SER A 162 50.30 25.79 -35.88
C SER A 162 50.41 24.94 -34.62
N GLU A 163 49.85 23.73 -34.61
CA GLU A 163 49.80 22.82 -33.45
C GLU A 163 50.54 21.53 -33.72
N TYR A 164 50.53 21.11 -34.97
CA TYR A 164 51.26 19.93 -35.44
C TYR A 164 51.55 20.06 -36.95
N PHE A 165 52.42 19.18 -37.46
CA PHE A 165 52.63 18.94 -38.88
C PHE A 165 52.59 17.43 -39.13
N SER A 166 51.72 16.98 -40.04
CA SER A 166 51.67 15.59 -40.45
C SER A 166 52.22 15.48 -41.89
N ALA A 167 53.38 14.91 -42.00
CA ALA A 167 54.00 14.64 -43.31
C ALA A 167 53.15 13.73 -44.17
N ARG A 168 52.43 12.84 -43.60
CA ARG A 168 51.54 11.87 -44.27
C ARG A 168 50.26 12.50 -44.78
N SER A 169 49.64 13.36 -43.97
CA SER A 169 48.43 14.10 -44.34
C SER A 169 48.74 15.09 -45.46
N ALA A 170 49.87 15.81 -45.36
CA ALA A 170 50.31 16.78 -46.41
C ALA A 170 50.63 16.14 -47.76
N ASN A 171 51.04 14.87 -47.78
CA ASN A 171 51.39 14.14 -48.98
C ASN A 171 50.32 13.10 -49.41
N GLY A 172 49.14 13.12 -48.86
CA GLY A 172 48.05 12.20 -49.19
C GLY A 172 48.34 10.74 -48.81
N LEU A 173 49.27 10.47 -47.90
CA LEU A 173 49.68 9.12 -47.50
C LEU A 173 48.71 8.51 -46.42
N ILE A 174 47.81 9.30 -45.83
CA ILE A 174 46.76 8.75 -44.99
C ILE A 174 45.67 8.25 -45.94
N PRO A 175 45.29 6.96 -45.85
CA PRO A 175 44.27 6.40 -46.72
C PRO A 175 42.92 7.09 -46.54
N THR A 176 42.18 7.20 -47.67
CA THR A 176 40.80 7.66 -47.62
C THR A 176 39.98 6.74 -46.71
N GLY A 177 39.29 7.29 -45.69
CA GLY A 177 38.49 6.53 -44.76
C GLY A 177 39.11 6.34 -43.38
N THR A 178 40.35 6.83 -43.14
CA THR A 178 40.94 6.88 -41.79
C THR A 178 40.68 8.24 -41.15
N THR A 179 40.35 8.27 -39.88
CA THR A 179 39.94 9.49 -39.17
C THR A 179 41.13 10.36 -38.71
N GLY A 180 42.34 9.83 -38.76
CA GLY A 180 43.53 10.59 -38.40
C GLY A 180 44.79 9.71 -38.29
N TRP A 181 45.88 10.30 -37.75
CA TRP A 181 47.14 9.65 -37.61
C TRP A 181 47.10 8.42 -36.70
N ALA A 182 46.34 8.52 -35.63
CA ALA A 182 46.16 7.43 -34.68
C ALA A 182 45.48 6.22 -35.34
N ASP A 183 44.40 6.45 -36.05
CA ASP A 183 43.67 5.40 -36.78
C ASP A 183 44.54 4.69 -37.81
N TYR A 184 45.30 5.48 -38.58
CA TYR A 184 46.27 4.91 -39.53
C TYR A 184 47.33 4.01 -38.88
N ASN A 185 47.78 4.34 -37.68
CA ASN A 185 48.74 3.52 -36.92
C ASN A 185 48.08 2.44 -36.07
N GLY A 186 46.80 2.25 -36.19
CA GLY A 186 46.05 1.20 -35.45
C GLY A 186 45.89 1.47 -33.97
N ILE A 187 45.94 2.72 -33.55
CA ILE A 187 45.80 3.12 -32.13
C ILE A 187 44.72 4.20 -31.97
N GLU A 188 44.25 4.34 -30.78
CA GLU A 188 43.38 5.42 -30.34
C GLU A 188 43.82 5.98 -28.98
N VAL A 189 43.46 7.24 -28.73
CA VAL A 189 43.66 7.85 -27.41
C VAL A 189 42.42 7.53 -26.57
N SER A 190 42.64 6.79 -25.49
CA SER A 190 41.52 6.41 -24.61
C SER A 190 41.25 7.41 -23.48
N THR A 191 42.32 7.94 -22.88
CA THR A 191 42.21 8.93 -21.78
C THR A 191 43.47 9.80 -21.72
N SER A 192 43.35 11.02 -21.15
CA SER A 192 44.46 11.86 -20.78
C SER A 192 44.26 12.46 -19.39
N GLN A 193 45.37 12.66 -18.67
CA GLN A 193 45.37 13.30 -17.35
C GLN A 193 46.31 14.50 -17.38
N ALA A 194 45.78 15.69 -17.02
CA ALA A 194 46.53 16.93 -16.93
C ALA A 194 47.48 16.92 -15.73
N TYR A 195 48.60 17.63 -15.85
CA TYR A 195 49.58 17.82 -14.81
C TYR A 195 49.05 18.64 -13.64
N GLY A 196 48.19 19.62 -13.89
CA GLY A 196 47.64 20.56 -12.91
C GLY A 196 46.51 20.03 -12.04
N VAL A 197 46.15 18.73 -12.13
CA VAL A 197 45.16 18.12 -11.22
C VAL A 197 45.73 18.05 -9.80
N PRO A 198 44.93 18.35 -8.75
CA PRO A 198 45.42 18.30 -7.37
C PRO A 198 46.10 16.96 -7.04
N SER A 199 47.31 17.03 -6.49
CA SER A 199 48.21 15.88 -6.18
C SER A 199 48.91 15.20 -7.38
N ALA A 200 48.68 15.59 -8.62
CA ALA A 200 49.42 15.01 -9.74
C ALA A 200 50.84 15.65 -9.88
N THR A 201 51.87 14.80 -9.94
CA THR A 201 53.26 15.19 -10.22
C THR A 201 53.69 14.80 -11.66
N THR A 202 52.77 14.23 -12.41
CA THR A 202 52.95 13.72 -13.75
C THR A 202 51.72 14.03 -14.59
N ALA A 203 51.93 14.21 -15.92
CA ALA A 203 50.86 14.19 -16.89
C ALA A 203 50.95 12.91 -17.71
N ASN A 204 49.85 12.38 -18.18
CA ASN A 204 49.84 11.16 -18.96
C ASN A 204 48.80 11.17 -20.10
N ILE A 205 49.05 10.30 -21.07
CA ILE A 205 48.09 9.97 -22.13
C ILE A 205 48.09 8.46 -22.30
N THR A 206 46.88 7.88 -22.30
CA THR A 206 46.70 6.45 -22.50
C THR A 206 46.32 6.16 -23.94
N PHE A 207 47.09 5.31 -24.57
CA PHE A 207 46.81 4.80 -25.90
C PHE A 207 46.22 3.41 -25.81
N ARG A 208 45.36 3.09 -26.75
CA ARG A 208 44.71 1.79 -26.84
C ARG A 208 44.90 1.24 -28.26
N ALA A 209 45.26 0.01 -28.43
CA ALA A 209 45.31 -0.63 -29.73
C ALA A 209 43.91 -0.75 -30.34
N ILE A 210 43.71 -0.44 -31.62
CA ILE A 210 42.44 -0.68 -32.32
C ILE A 210 42.23 -2.20 -32.49
N ALA A 211 43.28 -2.96 -32.74
CA ALA A 211 43.18 -4.41 -32.80
C ALA A 211 42.85 -5.02 -31.42
N ALA A 212 41.83 -5.84 -31.42
CA ALA A 212 41.44 -6.58 -30.21
C ALA A 212 42.39 -7.75 -29.89
N GLY A 213 42.33 -8.20 -28.63
CA GLY A 213 43.03 -9.38 -28.22
C GLY A 213 44.54 -9.20 -28.09
N THR A 214 45.26 -10.32 -28.13
CA THR A 214 46.72 -10.34 -27.96
C THR A 214 47.51 -9.69 -29.09
N VAL A 215 46.88 -9.43 -30.25
CA VAL A 215 47.53 -8.75 -31.37
C VAL A 215 48.01 -7.36 -30.99
N GLY A 216 47.19 -6.64 -30.19
CA GLY A 216 47.55 -5.33 -29.64
C GLY A 216 48.81 -5.33 -28.79
N ASN A 217 49.14 -6.44 -28.17
CA ASN A 217 50.36 -6.57 -27.35
C ASN A 217 51.66 -6.54 -28.19
N THR A 218 51.60 -6.64 -29.50
CA THR A 218 52.71 -6.51 -30.41
C THR A 218 52.95 -5.07 -30.84
N TYR A 219 52.05 -4.12 -30.48
CA TYR A 219 52.19 -2.74 -30.84
C TYR A 219 53.37 -2.09 -30.09
N LEU A 220 54.09 -1.28 -30.83
CA LEU A 220 55.29 -0.60 -30.28
C LEU A 220 54.89 0.58 -29.39
N SER A 221 55.65 0.78 -28.31
CA SER A 221 55.55 1.92 -27.41
C SER A 221 56.95 2.26 -26.88
N VAL A 222 57.75 3.01 -27.62
CA VAL A 222 59.14 3.30 -27.27
C VAL A 222 59.38 4.82 -27.28
N VAL A 223 60.05 5.29 -26.22
CA VAL A 223 60.70 6.60 -26.26
C VAL A 223 62.06 6.40 -26.91
N VAL A 224 62.24 6.90 -28.14
CA VAL A 224 63.49 6.76 -28.85
C VAL A 224 64.52 7.77 -28.34
N ILE A 225 64.04 9.02 -28.16
CA ILE A 225 64.81 10.09 -27.56
C ILE A 225 63.84 10.90 -26.66
N GLY A 226 64.19 11.09 -25.39
CA GLY A 226 63.42 11.91 -24.45
C GLY A 226 63.72 11.61 -23.01
N ALA A 227 64.05 12.63 -22.25
CA ALA A 227 64.38 12.49 -20.82
C ALA A 227 63.19 12.65 -19.89
N THR A 228 62.15 13.32 -20.33
CA THR A 228 60.94 13.64 -19.55
C THR A 228 59.75 12.72 -19.87
N MET A 229 59.90 11.81 -20.79
CA MET A 229 58.86 10.89 -21.25
C MET A 229 59.21 9.45 -20.93
N THR A 230 58.25 8.64 -20.52
CA THR A 230 58.44 7.22 -20.29
C THR A 230 57.21 6.41 -20.75
N PHE A 231 57.48 5.22 -21.31
CA PHE A 231 56.47 4.16 -21.43
C PHE A 231 56.82 3.05 -20.43
N PRO A 232 55.83 2.34 -19.88
CA PRO A 232 56.10 1.25 -18.92
C PRO A 232 56.75 0.01 -19.55
N GLY A 233 56.81 -0.09 -20.87
CA GLY A 233 57.42 -1.18 -21.63
C GLY A 233 57.57 -0.82 -23.12
N ALA A 234 58.24 -1.67 -23.87
CA ALA A 234 58.47 -1.50 -25.28
C ALA A 234 57.25 -1.80 -26.19
N ASN A 235 56.23 -2.41 -25.64
CA ASN A 235 54.98 -2.77 -26.32
C ASN A 235 53.78 -2.47 -25.43
N PHE A 236 52.65 -2.38 -26.08
CA PHE A 236 51.35 -2.35 -25.41
C PHE A 236 51.14 -3.65 -24.64
N THR A 237 50.36 -3.59 -23.56
CA THR A 237 50.11 -4.73 -22.66
C THR A 237 48.66 -4.85 -22.32
N GLY A 238 48.26 -5.98 -21.74
CA GLY A 238 46.93 -6.21 -21.22
C GLY A 238 45.88 -6.63 -22.24
N GLY A 239 46.26 -6.75 -23.50
CA GLY A 239 45.40 -7.30 -24.53
C GLY A 239 45.16 -8.80 -24.32
N THR A 240 43.89 -9.22 -24.28
CA THR A 240 43.52 -10.64 -24.14
C THR A 240 42.61 -11.04 -25.32
N ALA A 241 42.75 -12.27 -25.77
CA ALA A 241 41.91 -12.80 -26.85
C ALA A 241 40.46 -13.00 -26.42
N GLY A 242 40.19 -12.94 -25.12
CA GLY A 242 38.89 -13.29 -24.56
C GLY A 242 38.67 -14.79 -24.44
N SER A 243 37.62 -15.19 -23.82
CA SER A 243 37.15 -16.56 -23.67
C SER A 243 35.73 -16.69 -24.20
N GLY A 244 35.35 -17.88 -24.67
CA GLY A 244 34.03 -18.14 -25.25
C GLY A 244 33.90 -17.78 -26.75
N THR A 245 32.72 -17.99 -27.28
CA THR A 245 32.38 -17.83 -28.67
C THR A 245 31.20 -16.89 -28.94
N ALA A 246 30.55 -16.45 -27.92
CA ALA A 246 29.38 -15.57 -27.96
C ALA A 246 29.42 -14.57 -26.80
N PRO A 247 28.78 -13.41 -26.91
CA PRO A 247 28.15 -12.87 -28.14
C PRO A 247 29.15 -12.59 -29.25
N ALA A 248 28.67 -12.37 -30.49
CA ALA A 248 29.49 -12.03 -31.64
C ALA A 248 30.12 -10.64 -31.49
N ALA A 249 31.06 -10.31 -32.37
CA ALA A 249 31.60 -8.93 -32.46
C ALA A 249 30.47 -7.96 -32.85
N GLY A 250 30.37 -6.82 -32.17
CA GLY A 250 29.38 -5.77 -32.43
C GLY A 250 29.05 -4.95 -31.19
N THR A 251 28.08 -4.06 -31.30
CA THR A 251 27.65 -3.17 -30.20
C THR A 251 26.40 -3.69 -29.58
N TYR A 252 26.39 -3.77 -28.24
CA TYR A 252 25.29 -4.27 -27.44
C TYR A 252 24.91 -3.28 -26.36
N GLN A 253 23.64 -3.28 -25.97
CA GLN A 253 23.16 -2.60 -24.78
C GLN A 253 22.73 -3.66 -23.74
N TYR A 254 23.15 -3.46 -22.49
CA TYR A 254 22.83 -4.31 -21.37
C TYR A 254 22.02 -3.55 -20.33
N ALA A 255 21.07 -4.23 -19.73
CA ALA A 255 20.31 -3.79 -18.58
C ALA A 255 19.96 -5.00 -17.70
N TYR A 256 19.52 -4.78 -16.50
CA TYR A 256 19.04 -5.87 -15.66
C TYR A 256 17.78 -5.47 -14.90
N ALA A 257 16.97 -6.45 -14.50
CA ALA A 257 15.81 -6.29 -13.68
C ALA A 257 15.94 -7.16 -12.41
N TYR A 258 15.25 -6.80 -11.35
CA TYR A 258 15.07 -7.69 -10.21
C TYR A 258 14.01 -8.73 -10.52
N GLN A 259 14.19 -9.94 -10.01
CA GLN A 259 13.26 -11.04 -10.17
C GLN A 259 12.98 -11.72 -8.83
N ARG A 260 11.72 -12.06 -8.62
CA ARG A 260 11.29 -12.93 -7.51
C ARG A 260 11.38 -14.38 -7.93
N SER A 261 11.75 -15.25 -7.00
CA SER A 261 11.71 -16.69 -7.23
C SER A 261 10.28 -17.13 -7.53
N GLY A 262 10.07 -17.78 -8.66
CA GLY A 262 8.77 -18.27 -9.09
C GLY A 262 7.87 -17.29 -9.84
N ASP A 263 8.29 -16.02 -9.97
CA ASP A 263 7.61 -15.04 -10.83
C ASP A 263 8.25 -15.03 -12.22
N PHE A 264 7.40 -15.05 -13.26
CA PHE A 264 7.87 -14.86 -14.64
C PHE A 264 8.16 -13.39 -14.91
N ALA A 265 7.40 -12.48 -14.34
CA ALA A 265 7.60 -11.06 -14.52
C ALA A 265 8.61 -10.51 -13.50
N GLY A 266 9.64 -9.85 -14.01
CA GLY A 266 10.56 -9.04 -13.23
C GLY A 266 10.04 -7.61 -13.01
N THR A 267 10.91 -6.77 -12.44
CA THR A 267 10.70 -5.31 -12.44
C THR A 267 10.99 -4.73 -13.83
N ALA A 268 10.77 -3.42 -14.00
CA ALA A 268 11.39 -2.69 -15.09
C ALA A 268 12.93 -2.81 -15.03
N VAL A 269 13.58 -2.63 -16.17
CA VAL A 269 15.03 -2.72 -16.24
C VAL A 269 15.72 -1.46 -15.70
N SER A 270 17.00 -1.62 -15.31
CA SER A 270 17.91 -0.53 -14.98
C SER A 270 18.17 0.41 -16.17
N ASN A 271 18.88 1.51 -15.92
CA ASN A 271 19.53 2.23 -17.01
C ASN A 271 20.40 1.29 -17.84
N LYS A 272 20.48 1.57 -19.15
CA LYS A 272 21.25 0.75 -20.09
C LYS A 272 22.72 1.18 -20.09
N THR A 273 23.61 0.22 -20.27
CA THR A 273 25.02 0.47 -20.58
C THR A 273 25.35 -0.12 -21.95
N THR A 274 26.21 0.53 -22.68
CA THR A 274 26.61 0.10 -24.01
C THR A 274 28.01 -0.51 -23.97
N LEU A 275 28.22 -1.64 -24.63
CA LEU A 275 29.48 -2.32 -24.75
C LEU A 275 29.73 -2.64 -26.24
N GLU A 276 30.95 -2.35 -26.70
CA GLU A 276 31.48 -2.86 -27.98
C GLU A 276 32.22 -4.18 -27.69
N VAL A 277 31.72 -5.27 -28.23
CA VAL A 277 32.40 -6.58 -28.25
C VAL A 277 33.25 -6.68 -29.49
N LEU A 278 34.56 -6.78 -29.36
CA LEU A 278 35.50 -6.63 -30.41
C LEU A 278 35.74 -7.91 -31.22
N THR A 279 35.60 -9.04 -30.56
CA THR A 279 35.70 -10.38 -31.14
C THR A 279 34.68 -11.25 -30.39
N ASN A 280 34.25 -12.33 -31.01
CA ASN A 280 33.35 -13.26 -30.35
C ASN A 280 33.95 -13.66 -28.99
N ALA A 281 33.34 -13.27 -27.92
CA ALA A 281 33.85 -13.48 -26.56
C ALA A 281 32.77 -13.29 -25.53
N ASN A 282 32.82 -14.02 -24.46
CA ASN A 282 31.91 -13.88 -23.31
C ASN A 282 31.97 -12.46 -22.73
N VAL A 283 30.84 -11.98 -22.24
CA VAL A 283 30.72 -10.70 -21.55
C VAL A 283 30.41 -10.94 -20.08
N THR A 284 31.15 -10.29 -19.20
CA THR A 284 30.88 -10.26 -17.78
C THR A 284 29.99 -9.07 -17.45
N VAL A 285 28.86 -9.33 -16.82
CA VAL A 285 27.90 -8.32 -16.36
C VAL A 285 27.93 -8.27 -14.85
N SER A 286 28.15 -7.13 -14.26
CA SER A 286 28.36 -6.98 -12.81
C SER A 286 27.84 -5.64 -12.27
N ALA A 287 28.07 -5.37 -10.99
CA ALA A 287 27.71 -4.15 -10.28
C ALA A 287 26.19 -3.87 -10.29
N TYR A 288 25.40 -4.87 -9.85
CA TYR A 288 23.96 -4.71 -9.68
C TYR A 288 23.62 -3.96 -8.39
N ASP A 289 22.61 -3.10 -8.44
CA ASP A 289 22.01 -2.55 -7.22
C ASP A 289 21.45 -3.67 -6.36
N THR A 290 21.53 -3.53 -5.03
CA THR A 290 20.86 -4.44 -4.11
C THR A 290 19.35 -4.10 -4.09
N PRO A 291 18.47 -5.07 -4.31
CA PRO A 291 17.04 -4.83 -4.24
C PRO A 291 16.62 -4.47 -2.80
N PRO A 292 15.59 -3.64 -2.62
CA PRO A 292 15.03 -3.38 -1.29
C PRO A 292 14.61 -4.67 -0.61
N ALA A 293 14.97 -4.83 0.67
CA ALA A 293 14.69 -6.06 1.43
C ALA A 293 13.19 -6.39 1.48
N ARG A 294 12.32 -5.37 1.50
CA ARG A 294 10.86 -5.51 1.49
C ARG A 294 10.29 -6.14 0.21
N ASP A 295 11.02 -6.10 -0.90
CA ASP A 295 10.51 -6.54 -2.21
C ASP A 295 10.64 -8.05 -2.43
N ALA A 296 11.30 -8.74 -1.50
CA ALA A 296 11.53 -10.20 -1.55
C ALA A 296 12.15 -10.67 -2.88
N MET A 297 12.97 -9.81 -3.50
CA MET A 297 13.68 -10.11 -4.73
C MET A 297 14.90 -10.97 -4.41
N THR A 298 15.08 -12.05 -5.12
CA THR A 298 16.13 -13.06 -4.84
C THR A 298 17.10 -13.28 -5.99
N SER A 299 16.78 -12.73 -7.17
CA SER A 299 17.59 -12.94 -8.38
C SER A 299 17.55 -11.71 -9.28
N TYR A 300 18.39 -11.74 -10.28
CA TYR A 300 18.51 -10.73 -11.33
C TYR A 300 18.27 -11.38 -12.68
N ARG A 301 17.54 -10.70 -13.53
CA ARG A 301 17.38 -11.06 -14.93
C ARG A 301 18.16 -10.08 -15.77
N ILE A 302 19.14 -10.56 -16.54
CA ILE A 302 19.95 -9.75 -17.44
C ILE A 302 19.26 -9.71 -18.80
N PHE A 303 19.26 -8.52 -19.37
CA PHE A 303 18.76 -8.27 -20.72
C PHE A 303 19.88 -7.69 -21.57
N ARG A 304 19.94 -8.11 -22.82
CA ARG A 304 20.78 -7.46 -23.83
C ARG A 304 20.06 -7.31 -25.15
N THR A 305 20.59 -6.41 -25.99
CA THR A 305 20.17 -6.30 -27.40
C THR A 305 20.81 -7.37 -28.25
N THR A 306 20.30 -7.59 -29.45
CA THR A 306 21.07 -8.22 -30.53
C THR A 306 22.19 -7.30 -31.00
N THR A 307 23.09 -7.82 -31.80
CA THR A 307 24.16 -7.03 -32.44
C THR A 307 23.60 -5.77 -33.11
N ASP A 308 24.08 -4.61 -32.68
CA ASP A 308 23.68 -3.28 -33.19
C ASP A 308 22.14 -3.02 -33.08
N GLY A 309 21.44 -3.81 -32.29
CA GLY A 309 20.00 -3.72 -32.08
C GLY A 309 19.61 -2.74 -30.98
N SER A 310 18.31 -2.47 -30.87
CA SER A 310 17.72 -1.63 -29.78
C SER A 310 16.77 -2.38 -28.87
N GLN A 311 16.21 -3.49 -29.34
CA GLN A 311 15.29 -4.33 -28.57
C GLN A 311 16.06 -5.17 -27.54
N LEU A 312 15.61 -5.14 -26.28
CA LEU A 312 16.18 -5.96 -25.21
C LEU A 312 15.50 -7.33 -25.15
N PHE A 313 16.30 -8.36 -25.06
CA PHE A 313 15.89 -9.77 -24.90
C PHE A 313 16.47 -10.31 -23.59
N GLN A 314 15.73 -11.20 -22.92
CA GLN A 314 16.26 -11.92 -21.78
C GLN A 314 17.48 -12.74 -22.19
N ASP A 315 18.58 -12.51 -21.50
CA ASP A 315 19.85 -13.22 -21.68
C ASP A 315 20.03 -14.31 -20.63
N VAL A 316 20.31 -13.95 -19.38
CA VAL A 316 20.56 -14.89 -18.31
C VAL A 316 19.86 -14.47 -17.01
N ASP A 317 19.38 -15.44 -16.25
CA ASP A 317 18.92 -15.25 -14.88
C ASP A 317 20.04 -15.66 -13.90
N THR A 318 20.34 -14.83 -12.90
CA THR A 318 21.38 -15.08 -11.91
C THR A 318 20.94 -14.66 -10.51
N VAL A 319 21.47 -15.35 -9.51
CA VAL A 319 21.24 -14.99 -8.09
C VAL A 319 22.37 -14.13 -7.51
N SER A 320 23.44 -13.91 -8.27
CA SER A 320 24.62 -13.18 -7.80
C SER A 320 25.28 -12.39 -8.94
N SER A 321 26.03 -11.37 -8.54
CA SER A 321 26.99 -10.67 -9.42
C SER A 321 28.39 -11.27 -9.24
N PRO A 322 29.18 -11.44 -10.31
CA PRO A 322 28.87 -11.20 -11.72
C PRO A 322 28.11 -12.35 -12.39
N ALA A 323 27.42 -12.03 -13.49
CA ALA A 323 26.90 -13.01 -14.45
C ALA A 323 27.76 -13.03 -15.73
N THR A 324 27.70 -14.13 -16.46
CA THR A 324 28.38 -14.27 -17.75
C THR A 324 27.33 -14.42 -18.85
N ASP A 325 27.39 -13.55 -19.84
CA ASP A 325 26.68 -13.70 -21.09
C ASP A 325 27.59 -14.48 -22.07
N ASP A 326 27.15 -15.66 -22.44
CA ASP A 326 27.76 -16.57 -23.39
C ASP A 326 26.78 -17.01 -24.49
N GLN A 327 25.68 -16.28 -24.63
CA GLN A 327 24.61 -16.60 -25.57
C GLN A 327 24.81 -15.93 -26.93
N THR A 328 24.39 -16.61 -27.98
CA THR A 328 24.28 -16.01 -29.32
C THR A 328 23.02 -15.19 -29.49
N ASP A 329 22.95 -14.32 -30.51
CA ASP A 329 21.72 -13.56 -30.82
C ASP A 329 20.54 -14.48 -31.16
N ALA A 330 20.81 -15.62 -31.79
CA ALA A 330 19.78 -16.61 -32.11
C ALA A 330 19.19 -17.29 -30.85
N GLU A 331 20.02 -17.54 -29.84
CA GLU A 331 19.59 -18.13 -28.54
C GLU A 331 18.73 -17.19 -27.73
N ILE A 332 19.08 -15.90 -27.65
CA ILE A 332 18.28 -14.92 -26.91
C ILE A 332 16.97 -14.55 -27.62
N GLN A 333 16.88 -14.75 -28.94
CA GLN A 333 15.66 -14.57 -29.73
C GLN A 333 14.81 -15.85 -29.81
N GLY A 334 15.27 -16.96 -29.20
CA GLY A 334 14.57 -18.25 -29.20
C GLY A 334 13.25 -18.22 -28.45
N ASP A 335 12.44 -19.23 -28.68
CA ASP A 335 11.16 -19.44 -28.00
C ASP A 335 11.34 -19.51 -26.47
N PHE A 336 10.39 -18.94 -25.71
CA PHE A 336 10.37 -18.86 -24.26
C PHE A 336 11.31 -17.85 -23.58
N ARG A 337 11.97 -17.00 -24.34
CA ARG A 337 12.73 -15.85 -23.80
C ARG A 337 11.85 -14.61 -23.72
N GLU A 338 11.97 -13.89 -22.62
CA GLU A 338 11.25 -12.64 -22.45
C GLU A 338 11.81 -11.55 -23.38
N VAL A 339 10.92 -10.89 -24.12
CA VAL A 339 11.23 -9.67 -24.84
C VAL A 339 10.82 -8.50 -23.98
N TYR A 340 11.76 -7.64 -23.61
CA TYR A 340 11.46 -6.47 -22.81
C TYR A 340 10.80 -5.40 -23.66
N ASP A 341 9.55 -5.09 -23.36
CA ASP A 341 8.79 -4.02 -24.01
C ASP A 341 8.68 -2.81 -23.08
N GLU A 342 9.32 -1.72 -23.44
CA GLU A 342 9.27 -0.47 -22.69
C GLU A 342 7.87 0.15 -22.63
N THR A 343 6.96 -0.24 -23.50
CA THR A 343 5.58 0.25 -23.50
C THR A 343 4.71 -0.47 -22.48
N ILE A 344 5.03 -1.71 -22.18
CA ILE A 344 4.32 -2.57 -21.24
C ILE A 344 4.97 -2.51 -19.85
N THR A 345 6.28 -2.75 -19.79
CA THR A 345 7.04 -2.79 -18.54
C THR A 345 7.56 -1.39 -18.25
N ARG A 346 6.98 -0.69 -17.30
CA ARG A 346 7.37 0.70 -17.03
C ARG A 346 8.14 0.84 -15.75
N PRO A 347 9.12 1.75 -15.72
CA PRO A 347 9.92 1.95 -14.56
C PRO A 347 9.04 2.36 -13.36
N TYR A 348 9.06 1.56 -12.34
CA TYR A 348 8.72 1.99 -11.00
C TYR A 348 9.69 3.07 -10.60
N GLY A 349 9.29 4.24 -10.38
CA GLY A 349 10.28 5.15 -9.92
C GLY A 349 9.83 6.58 -9.75
N ALA A 350 8.74 6.94 -10.34
CA ALA A 350 8.24 8.30 -10.26
C ALA A 350 7.03 8.41 -9.32
N GLY A 351 7.21 8.03 -8.02
CA GLY A 351 6.20 8.35 -7.01
C GLY A 351 4.89 7.59 -7.16
N TYR A 352 4.94 6.34 -7.59
CA TYR A 352 3.74 5.55 -7.75
C TYR A 352 3.12 5.21 -6.41
N PRO A 353 1.87 5.59 -6.13
CA PRO A 353 1.25 5.24 -4.87
C PRO A 353 0.86 3.77 -4.90
N THR A 354 1.71 2.93 -4.38
CA THR A 354 1.38 1.53 -4.08
C THR A 354 0.65 1.38 -2.75
N ARG A 355 -0.10 2.42 -2.34
CA ARG A 355 -0.77 2.52 -1.04
C ARG A 355 -2.18 3.01 -1.27
N TYR A 356 -3.11 2.06 -1.31
CA TYR A 356 -4.51 2.33 -1.58
C TYR A 356 -5.33 2.12 -0.32
N ARG A 357 -6.38 2.93 -0.14
CA ARG A 357 -7.37 2.73 0.91
C ARG A 357 -8.26 1.54 0.60
N ALA A 358 -8.64 1.40 -0.65
CA ALA A 358 -9.49 0.33 -1.14
C ALA A 358 -9.04 -0.16 -2.50
N HIS A 359 -9.34 -1.41 -2.81
CA HIS A 359 -9.09 -1.97 -4.12
C HIS A 359 -10.19 -2.95 -4.54
N ALA A 360 -10.32 -3.16 -5.84
CA ALA A 360 -11.24 -4.11 -6.43
C ALA A 360 -10.60 -4.81 -7.63
N MET A 361 -10.99 -6.05 -7.88
CA MET A 361 -10.61 -6.76 -9.09
C MET A 361 -11.68 -6.53 -10.16
N PHE A 362 -11.25 -6.12 -11.36
CA PHE A 362 -12.13 -5.89 -12.48
C PHE A 362 -11.41 -6.18 -13.80
N LYS A 363 -12.01 -7.01 -14.66
CA LYS A 363 -11.47 -7.40 -15.98
C LYS A 363 -10.00 -7.87 -15.94
N GLY A 364 -9.65 -8.68 -14.97
CA GLY A 364 -8.31 -9.25 -14.82
C GLY A 364 -7.28 -8.33 -14.17
N SER A 365 -7.59 -7.06 -13.95
CA SER A 365 -6.72 -6.08 -13.27
C SER A 365 -7.22 -5.74 -11.88
N VAL A 366 -6.29 -5.40 -11.00
CA VAL A 366 -6.59 -4.83 -9.69
C VAL A 366 -6.59 -3.31 -9.80
N PHE A 367 -7.66 -2.71 -9.33
CA PHE A 367 -7.82 -1.26 -9.25
C PHE A 367 -7.70 -0.80 -7.80
N GLY A 368 -6.88 0.21 -7.54
CA GLY A 368 -6.65 0.79 -6.23
C GLY A 368 -7.04 2.25 -6.17
N VAL A 369 -7.64 2.70 -5.06
CA VAL A 369 -8.10 4.08 -4.87
C VAL A 369 -7.76 4.61 -3.49
N GLY A 370 -7.69 5.94 -3.39
CA GLY A 370 -7.68 6.68 -2.15
C GLY A 370 -6.41 6.45 -1.33
N ALA A 371 -5.47 7.34 -1.40
CA ALA A 371 -4.37 7.39 -0.46
C ALA A 371 -4.74 8.29 0.74
N VAL A 372 -4.31 7.91 1.93
CA VAL A 372 -4.34 8.81 3.08
C VAL A 372 -3.11 9.70 2.99
N ILE A 373 -3.31 10.98 2.70
CA ILE A 373 -2.22 11.94 2.56
C ILE A 373 -1.61 12.22 3.93
N ALA A 374 -0.34 11.93 4.05
CA ALA A 374 0.40 12.21 5.27
C ALA A 374 0.84 13.68 5.33
N ALA A 375 0.90 14.24 6.53
CA ALA A 375 1.41 15.58 6.74
C ALA A 375 2.88 15.70 6.29
N GLU A 376 3.27 16.90 5.86
CA GLU A 376 4.66 17.24 5.57
C GLU A 376 5.56 16.99 6.78
N GLN A 377 6.75 16.48 6.53
CA GLN A 377 7.72 16.18 7.57
C GLN A 377 9.03 16.95 7.31
N THR A 378 9.45 17.71 8.31
CA THR A 378 10.63 18.60 8.26
C THR A 378 11.51 18.48 9.52
N GLN A 379 11.34 17.41 10.31
CA GLN A 379 11.97 17.25 11.61
C GLN A 379 13.47 16.93 11.51
N GLY A 380 14.31 17.76 12.07
CA GLY A 380 15.75 17.55 12.09
C GLY A 380 16.44 17.94 10.79
N THR A 381 17.55 17.27 10.48
CA THR A 381 18.34 17.48 9.27
C THR A 381 18.54 16.20 8.49
N ALA A 382 18.79 16.31 7.20
CA ALA A 382 19.18 15.24 6.32
C ALA A 382 20.64 15.41 5.90
N THR A 383 21.43 14.36 5.96
CA THR A 383 22.79 14.30 5.40
C THR A 383 22.74 13.58 4.07
N VAL A 384 23.03 14.32 3.00
CA VAL A 384 23.12 13.85 1.62
C VAL A 384 24.58 13.78 1.19
N VAL A 385 24.89 12.81 0.37
CA VAL A 385 26.21 12.61 -0.23
C VAL A 385 26.05 12.66 -1.74
N ALA A 386 26.93 13.39 -2.43
CA ALA A 386 26.93 13.45 -3.88
C ALA A 386 27.02 12.03 -4.47
N ASP A 387 26.28 11.80 -5.54
CA ASP A 387 26.21 10.52 -6.25
C ASP A 387 25.74 9.32 -5.42
N SER A 388 25.16 9.57 -4.21
CA SER A 388 24.61 8.54 -3.35
C SER A 388 23.08 8.56 -3.37
N ARG A 389 22.45 7.38 -3.34
CA ARG A 389 21.01 7.22 -3.14
C ARG A 389 20.62 7.22 -1.66
N THR A 390 21.58 7.01 -0.77
CA THR A 390 21.31 6.90 0.66
C THR A 390 21.39 8.27 1.33
N VAL A 391 20.35 8.63 2.08
CA VAL A 391 20.27 9.85 2.88
C VAL A 391 20.13 9.46 4.35
N THR A 392 20.97 10.02 5.21
CA THR A 392 20.90 9.80 6.66
C THR A 392 20.05 10.89 7.31
N MET A 393 19.07 10.48 8.12
CA MET A 393 18.11 11.36 8.79
C MET A 393 18.45 11.50 10.26
N SER A 394 18.51 12.73 10.78
CA SER A 394 18.95 12.96 12.18
C SER A 394 17.87 12.72 13.24
N SER A 395 16.59 12.90 12.91
CA SER A 395 15.49 12.89 13.90
C SER A 395 14.20 12.29 13.39
N LEU A 396 14.18 11.77 12.17
CA LEU A 396 12.99 11.18 11.57
C LEU A 396 13.00 9.65 11.73
N TYR A 397 11.86 9.08 12.11
CA TYR A 397 11.65 7.65 12.03
C TYR A 397 11.54 7.20 10.56
N CYS A 398 12.57 6.51 10.07
CA CYS A 398 12.66 6.05 8.68
C CYS A 398 11.87 4.75 8.48
N THR A 399 10.56 4.83 8.62
CA THR A 399 9.66 3.68 8.45
C THR A 399 9.28 3.47 6.98
N THR A 400 8.79 2.29 6.66
CA THR A 400 8.25 1.95 5.32
C THR A 400 7.11 2.88 4.88
N ARG A 401 6.49 3.63 5.80
CA ARG A 401 5.46 4.65 5.49
C ARG A 401 5.99 5.85 4.71
N LEU A 402 7.30 6.04 4.68
CA LEU A 402 7.94 7.10 3.87
C LEU A 402 8.08 6.72 2.40
N ILE A 403 8.08 5.44 2.08
CA ILE A 403 8.27 4.96 0.70
C ILE A 403 7.18 5.50 -0.22
N GLY A 404 7.56 5.98 -1.41
CA GLY A 404 6.68 6.62 -2.38
C GLY A 404 6.39 8.09 -2.12
N ARG A 405 6.90 8.67 -1.02
CA ARG A 405 6.81 10.11 -0.76
C ARG A 405 7.95 10.86 -1.43
N THR A 406 7.75 12.14 -1.64
CA THR A 406 8.74 13.03 -2.27
C THR A 406 9.65 13.64 -1.22
N PHE A 407 10.94 13.38 -1.34
CA PHE A 407 11.99 14.03 -0.56
C PHE A 407 12.53 15.24 -1.33
N SER A 408 12.66 16.36 -0.66
CA SER A 408 13.18 17.62 -1.21
C SER A 408 14.11 18.27 -0.21
N ILE A 409 15.20 18.87 -0.71
CA ILE A 409 16.14 19.66 0.11
C ILE A 409 15.80 21.14 -0.01
N THR A 410 15.82 21.84 1.11
CA THR A 410 15.58 23.28 1.19
C THR A 410 16.88 24.09 1.08
N SER A 411 17.84 23.69 0.26
CA SER A 411 19.09 24.44 0.13
C SER A 411 19.07 25.47 -0.99
N SER A 412 19.95 26.46 -0.87
CA SER A 412 20.06 27.67 -1.70
C SER A 412 20.57 27.45 -3.13
N GLU A 413 20.77 26.23 -3.59
CA GLU A 413 21.08 25.91 -4.98
C GLU A 413 19.79 25.83 -5.82
N ALA A 414 19.14 26.98 -5.97
CA ALA A 414 17.83 27.17 -6.58
C ALA A 414 17.73 26.83 -8.09
N THR A 415 18.69 26.13 -8.68
CA THR A 415 18.72 25.84 -10.13
C THR A 415 18.49 24.37 -10.49
N LYS A 416 18.40 23.48 -9.52
CA LYS A 416 18.12 22.05 -9.75
C LYS A 416 16.79 21.66 -9.11
N GLN A 417 15.96 20.94 -9.86
CA GLN A 417 14.73 20.36 -9.29
C GLN A 417 15.12 19.20 -8.36
N ASP A 418 15.33 19.49 -7.09
CA ASP A 418 15.80 18.53 -6.08
C ASP A 418 14.65 17.75 -5.46
N LYS A 419 13.74 17.23 -6.27
CA LYS A 419 12.69 16.31 -5.84
C LYS A 419 13.07 14.88 -6.17
N TYR A 420 13.13 14.05 -5.14
CA TYR A 420 13.45 12.63 -5.21
C TYR A 420 12.31 11.82 -4.62
N VAL A 421 12.09 10.61 -5.13
CA VAL A 421 11.14 9.68 -4.56
C VAL A 421 11.85 8.76 -3.58
N ILE A 422 11.31 8.61 -2.39
CA ILE A 422 11.81 7.65 -1.40
C ILE A 422 11.39 6.25 -1.84
N VAL A 423 12.36 5.40 -2.05
CA VAL A 423 12.16 4.05 -2.56
C VAL A 423 12.35 2.97 -1.50
N ASP A 424 13.10 3.29 -0.46
CA ASP A 424 13.29 2.42 0.69
C ASP A 424 13.54 3.25 1.95
N ALA A 425 13.30 2.65 3.12
CA ALA A 425 13.53 3.29 4.41
C ALA A 425 13.92 2.25 5.47
N SER A 426 14.97 2.55 6.23
CA SER A 426 15.47 1.68 7.29
C SER A 426 15.43 2.42 8.62
N GLU A 427 14.54 1.98 9.52
CA GLU A 427 14.43 2.55 10.87
C GLU A 427 15.68 2.28 11.70
N SER A 428 16.24 1.07 11.61
CA SER A 428 17.43 0.68 12.36
C SER A 428 18.69 1.43 11.94
N ALA A 429 18.81 1.81 10.67
CA ALA A 429 19.91 2.60 10.14
C ALA A 429 19.66 4.11 10.18
N GLY A 430 18.43 4.56 10.41
CA GLY A 430 18.04 5.97 10.32
C GLY A 430 18.23 6.54 8.91
N THR A 431 17.99 5.75 7.87
CA THR A 431 18.24 6.13 6.48
C THR A 431 17.01 5.97 5.60
N ILE A 432 16.95 6.80 4.57
CA ILE A 432 16.05 6.62 3.42
C ILE A 432 16.90 6.43 2.16
N THR A 433 16.34 5.70 1.18
CA THR A 433 16.97 5.50 -0.12
C THR A 433 16.15 6.21 -1.19
N LEU A 434 16.82 6.98 -2.05
CA LEU A 434 16.20 7.73 -3.13
C LEU A 434 16.10 6.88 -4.41
N ASN A 435 15.17 7.25 -5.29
CA ASN A 435 14.98 6.57 -6.59
C ASN A 435 16.18 6.74 -7.54
N ARG A 436 16.95 7.81 -7.38
CA ARG A 436 18.16 8.12 -8.16
C ARG A 436 19.23 8.73 -7.25
N PRO A 437 20.51 8.70 -7.63
CA PRO A 437 21.57 9.35 -6.88
C PRO A 437 21.31 10.86 -6.69
N TYR A 438 21.73 11.38 -5.54
CA TYR A 438 21.67 12.80 -5.24
C TYR A 438 22.66 13.57 -6.14
N GLU A 439 22.15 14.51 -6.94
CA GLU A 439 22.95 15.24 -7.96
C GLU A 439 23.66 16.48 -7.42
N GLY A 440 23.37 16.90 -6.17
CA GLY A 440 23.98 18.06 -5.55
C GLY A 440 25.27 17.74 -4.79
N ALA A 441 25.92 18.79 -4.28
CA ALA A 441 27.06 18.63 -3.37
C ALA A 441 26.61 17.99 -2.04
N GLY A 442 27.46 17.14 -1.46
CA GLY A 442 27.18 16.55 -0.15
C GLY A 442 27.04 17.62 0.93
N ALA A 443 25.97 17.53 1.73
CA ALA A 443 25.68 18.49 2.80
C ALA A 443 24.80 17.88 3.89
N THR A 444 24.83 18.47 5.08
CA THR A 444 23.81 18.30 6.11
C THR A 444 22.92 19.53 6.11
N THR A 445 21.64 19.35 5.80
CA THR A 445 20.73 20.47 5.54
C THR A 445 19.30 20.16 5.97
N THR A 446 18.46 21.19 5.96
CA THR A 446 17.02 21.03 6.16
C THR A 446 16.38 20.40 4.92
N TYR A 447 15.27 19.70 5.14
CA TYR A 447 14.58 18.96 4.10
C TYR A 447 13.05 19.04 4.29
N SER A 448 12.33 18.59 3.29
CA SER A 448 10.89 18.38 3.33
C SER A 448 10.56 17.02 2.72
N ILE A 449 9.69 16.25 3.39
CA ILE A 449 9.08 15.03 2.83
C ILE A 449 7.60 15.29 2.64
N LEU A 450 7.19 15.38 1.39
CA LEU A 450 5.82 15.63 0.96
C LEU A 450 5.15 14.34 0.51
N ASP A 451 3.83 14.29 0.63
CA ASP A 451 3.00 13.21 0.11
C ASP A 451 2.25 13.74 -1.12
N ASP A 452 2.86 13.56 -2.28
CA ASP A 452 2.35 14.08 -3.57
C ASP A 452 1.36 13.11 -4.26
N ARG A 453 0.89 12.06 -3.54
CA ARG A 453 -0.06 11.11 -4.12
C ARG A 453 -1.39 11.79 -4.43
N ASN A 454 -2.03 11.39 -5.53
CA ASN A 454 -3.36 11.88 -5.87
C ASN A 454 -4.44 10.98 -5.24
N PRO A 455 -5.12 11.41 -4.16
CA PRO A 455 -6.13 10.60 -3.48
C PRO A 455 -7.41 10.41 -4.29
N TYR A 456 -7.59 11.17 -5.37
CA TYR A 456 -8.75 11.10 -6.27
C TYR A 456 -8.49 10.33 -7.56
N ALA A 457 -7.28 9.85 -7.78
CA ALA A 457 -6.98 9.00 -8.91
C ALA A 457 -7.28 7.53 -8.61
N VAL A 458 -7.62 6.80 -9.65
CA VAL A 458 -7.73 5.34 -9.63
C VAL A 458 -6.54 4.79 -10.38
N TYR A 459 -5.79 3.93 -9.74
CA TYR A 459 -4.63 3.26 -10.31
C TYR A 459 -4.98 1.80 -10.57
N TYR A 460 -4.35 1.18 -11.57
CA TYR A 460 -4.60 -0.22 -11.86
C TYR A 460 -3.34 -0.93 -12.31
N CYS A 461 -3.29 -2.24 -12.04
CA CYS A 461 -2.20 -3.09 -12.52
C CYS A 461 -2.49 -3.60 -13.93
N GLU A 462 -1.47 -4.13 -14.56
CA GLU A 462 -1.62 -4.89 -15.79
C GLU A 462 -2.47 -6.15 -15.55
N PRO A 463 -3.29 -6.59 -16.52
CA PRO A 463 -4.09 -7.79 -16.37
C PRO A 463 -3.25 -8.99 -15.93
N GLU A 464 -3.72 -9.70 -14.90
CA GLU A 464 -3.09 -10.90 -14.32
C GLU A 464 -1.71 -10.69 -13.69
N LEU A 465 -1.15 -9.46 -13.69
CA LEU A 465 0.14 -9.12 -13.12
C LEU A 465 0.01 -8.19 -11.92
N LEU A 466 -0.22 -8.75 -10.72
CA LEU A 466 -0.39 -8.00 -9.46
C LEU A 466 0.79 -7.08 -9.10
N ASN A 467 1.97 -7.40 -9.55
CA ASN A 467 3.20 -6.69 -9.26
C ASN A 467 3.56 -5.62 -10.31
N ASN A 468 2.84 -5.54 -11.43
CA ASN A 468 3.10 -4.57 -12.46
C ASN A 468 2.05 -3.45 -12.48
N TRP A 469 2.43 -2.27 -11.99
CA TRP A 469 1.61 -1.07 -11.91
C TRP A 469 2.24 0.04 -12.77
N PRO A 470 2.00 0.08 -14.07
CA PRO A 470 2.61 1.09 -14.94
C PRO A 470 2.20 2.51 -14.56
N ALA A 471 3.14 3.47 -14.64
CA ALA A 471 2.90 4.86 -14.24
C ALA A 471 1.77 5.56 -15.01
N THR A 472 1.46 5.11 -16.19
CA THR A 472 0.36 5.63 -17.01
C THR A 472 -0.97 4.94 -16.77
N TYR A 473 -0.99 3.85 -15.98
CA TYR A 473 -2.23 3.14 -15.65
C TYR A 473 -2.92 3.83 -14.49
N SER A 474 -3.33 5.07 -14.73
CA SER A 474 -4.09 5.89 -13.81
C SER A 474 -5.27 6.53 -14.53
N ILE A 475 -6.38 6.68 -13.83
CA ILE A 475 -7.58 7.34 -14.29
C ILE A 475 -7.79 8.55 -13.38
N GLU A 476 -7.79 9.72 -13.97
CA GLU A 476 -8.05 10.98 -13.29
C GLU A 476 -9.30 11.64 -13.85
N GLY A 477 -9.94 12.48 -13.08
CA GLY A 477 -11.13 13.22 -13.55
C GLY A 477 -12.27 13.32 -12.55
N ILE A 478 -12.08 12.89 -11.29
CA ILE A 478 -13.07 13.13 -10.24
C ILE A 478 -13.13 14.61 -9.93
N VAL A 479 -14.33 15.16 -10.03
CA VAL A 479 -14.65 16.57 -9.75
C VAL A 479 -15.30 16.68 -8.37
N GLY A 480 -15.14 17.81 -7.69
CA GLY A 480 -15.71 18.00 -6.35
C GLY A 480 -14.87 17.40 -5.24
N LYS A 481 -13.59 17.78 -5.21
CA LYS A 481 -12.61 17.30 -4.23
C LYS A 481 -12.99 17.78 -2.82
N ASP A 482 -13.25 16.84 -1.92
CA ASP A 482 -13.65 17.05 -0.53
C ASP A 482 -12.48 17.08 0.46
N GLY A 483 -11.23 16.97 -0.04
CA GLY A 483 -10.02 16.89 0.75
C GLY A 483 -9.69 15.49 1.31
N VAL A 484 -10.58 14.51 1.14
CA VAL A 484 -10.43 13.15 1.69
C VAL A 484 -9.95 12.15 0.64
N GLY A 485 -10.37 12.33 -0.62
CA GLY A 485 -10.10 11.42 -1.71
C GLY A 485 -11.14 10.33 -1.89
N CYS A 486 -10.84 9.36 -2.74
CA CYS A 486 -11.71 8.20 -2.93
C CYS A 486 -11.77 7.37 -1.64
N THR A 487 -12.97 7.01 -1.21
CA THR A 487 -13.22 6.27 0.03
C THR A 487 -13.45 4.79 -0.22
N ALA A 488 -14.00 4.42 -1.37
CA ALA A 488 -14.30 3.03 -1.71
C ALA A 488 -14.22 2.78 -3.22
N ILE A 489 -14.06 1.52 -3.60
CA ILE A 489 -14.16 1.02 -4.96
C ILE A 489 -14.74 -0.38 -4.94
N ARG A 490 -15.65 -0.69 -5.88
CA ARG A 490 -16.25 -2.02 -6.04
C ARG A 490 -16.49 -2.33 -7.51
N ALA A 491 -16.19 -3.55 -7.89
CA ALA A 491 -16.71 -4.10 -9.13
C ALA A 491 -18.14 -4.58 -8.91
N PHE A 492 -19.06 -4.20 -9.78
CA PHE A 492 -20.45 -4.60 -9.73
C PHE A 492 -20.97 -4.86 -11.15
N SER A 493 -21.34 -6.11 -11.42
CA SER A 493 -21.65 -6.57 -12.76
C SER A 493 -20.49 -6.32 -13.73
N ASP A 494 -20.68 -5.61 -14.82
CA ASP A 494 -19.67 -5.22 -15.82
C ASP A 494 -19.09 -3.82 -15.60
N ARG A 495 -19.26 -3.24 -14.42
CA ARG A 495 -18.89 -1.87 -14.09
C ARG A 495 -18.02 -1.79 -12.86
N LEU A 496 -17.21 -0.74 -12.79
CA LEU A 496 -16.43 -0.41 -11.62
C LEU A 496 -16.99 0.88 -11.02
N VAL A 497 -17.37 0.84 -9.75
CA VAL A 497 -17.96 1.96 -9.03
C VAL A 497 -16.94 2.50 -8.03
N VAL A 498 -16.80 3.82 -7.97
CA VAL A 498 -15.88 4.53 -7.09
C VAL A 498 -16.64 5.59 -6.31
N TRP A 499 -16.33 5.72 -5.03
CA TRP A 499 -16.93 6.70 -4.14
C TRP A 499 -15.90 7.67 -3.58
N THR A 500 -16.36 8.90 -3.36
CA THR A 500 -15.79 9.83 -2.37
C THR A 500 -16.77 9.98 -1.22
N ARG A 501 -16.52 10.87 -0.28
CA ARG A 501 -17.54 11.21 0.74
C ARG A 501 -18.75 11.94 0.19
N THR A 502 -18.61 12.60 -0.96
CA THR A 502 -19.64 13.51 -1.49
C THR A 502 -20.33 13.00 -2.75
N GLY A 503 -19.87 11.91 -3.35
CA GLY A 503 -20.48 11.41 -4.58
C GLY A 503 -19.98 10.06 -5.03
N THR A 504 -20.63 9.56 -6.08
CA THR A 504 -20.38 8.25 -6.69
C THR A 504 -20.11 8.41 -8.18
N TRP A 505 -19.13 7.66 -8.68
CA TRP A 505 -18.74 7.63 -10.09
C TRP A 505 -18.68 6.21 -10.63
N LEU A 506 -18.96 6.08 -11.91
CA LEU A 506 -18.71 4.87 -12.68
C LEU A 506 -17.40 5.03 -13.47
N ILE A 507 -16.63 3.98 -13.54
CA ILE A 507 -15.53 3.83 -14.49
C ILE A 507 -16.02 2.96 -15.63
N LEU A 508 -16.04 3.54 -16.83
CA LEU A 508 -16.41 2.88 -18.06
C LEU A 508 -15.20 2.80 -19.00
N GLY A 509 -15.14 1.73 -19.80
CA GLY A 509 -14.07 1.53 -20.77
C GLY A 509 -13.36 0.19 -20.60
N SER A 510 -12.22 0.08 -21.22
CA SER A 510 -11.30 -1.06 -21.14
C SER A 510 -9.86 -0.57 -21.19
N ILE A 511 -8.90 -1.49 -20.95
CA ILE A 511 -7.47 -1.15 -21.08
C ILE A 511 -7.15 -0.67 -22.49
N ASP A 512 -7.70 -1.30 -23.50
CA ASP A 512 -7.43 -0.98 -24.91
C ASP A 512 -8.07 0.36 -25.37
N SER A 513 -9.28 0.65 -24.87
CA SER A 513 -10.04 1.85 -25.24
C SER A 513 -9.82 3.04 -24.31
N GLY A 514 -9.07 2.83 -23.22
CA GLY A 514 -8.96 3.76 -22.11
C GLY A 514 -10.17 3.74 -21.18
N PHE A 515 -9.99 4.18 -19.94
CA PHE A 515 -11.03 4.33 -18.94
C PHE A 515 -11.43 5.79 -18.76
N ARG A 516 -12.70 6.01 -18.40
CA ARG A 516 -13.23 7.35 -18.10
C ARG A 516 -14.19 7.32 -16.92
N PHE A 517 -14.20 8.40 -16.14
CA PHE A 517 -15.19 8.62 -15.10
C PHE A 517 -16.52 9.15 -15.68
N VAL A 518 -17.61 8.61 -15.17
CA VAL A 518 -18.96 9.12 -15.42
C VAL A 518 -19.61 9.33 -14.05
N PRO A 519 -20.09 10.53 -13.71
CA PRO A 519 -20.79 10.76 -12.45
C PRO A 519 -22.07 9.93 -12.40
N LEU A 520 -22.29 9.23 -11.29
CA LEU A 520 -23.51 8.48 -11.03
C LEU A 520 -24.49 9.27 -10.15
N GLY A 521 -23.95 10.13 -9.27
CA GLY A 521 -24.77 11.02 -8.44
C GLY A 521 -23.90 11.87 -7.52
N GLN A 522 -24.50 12.93 -6.98
CA GLN A 522 -23.94 13.81 -5.95
C GLN A 522 -24.77 13.67 -4.68
N GLY A 523 -24.15 13.82 -3.51
CA GLY A 523 -24.83 13.63 -2.23
C GLY A 523 -25.03 12.15 -1.83
N ASN A 524 -24.49 11.22 -2.61
CA ASN A 524 -24.58 9.77 -2.38
C ASN A 524 -23.20 9.14 -2.16
N GLY A 525 -22.35 9.84 -1.43
CA GLY A 525 -21.01 9.39 -1.08
C GLY A 525 -20.98 8.15 -0.18
N CYS A 526 -19.75 7.71 0.17
CA CYS A 526 -19.53 6.55 1.03
C CYS A 526 -18.49 6.85 2.09
N TRP A 527 -18.68 6.31 3.31
CA TRP A 527 -17.76 6.50 4.42
C TRP A 527 -16.43 5.75 4.25
N GLY A 528 -16.47 4.53 3.77
CA GLY A 528 -15.28 3.68 3.67
C GLY A 528 -15.48 2.43 2.82
N PRO A 529 -14.42 1.66 2.56
CA PRO A 529 -14.48 0.53 1.63
C PRO A 529 -15.41 -0.58 2.10
N ASP A 530 -15.46 -0.83 3.42
CA ASP A 530 -16.25 -1.89 4.01
C ASP A 530 -17.68 -1.46 4.36
N ALA A 531 -18.02 -0.17 4.15
CA ALA A 531 -19.39 0.32 4.23
C ALA A 531 -20.22 -0.05 2.98
N VAL A 532 -19.58 -0.59 1.93
CA VAL A 532 -20.19 -1.01 0.66
C VAL A 532 -20.36 -2.53 0.65
N ILE A 533 -21.56 -2.99 0.31
CA ILE A 533 -21.87 -4.41 0.22
C ILE A 533 -22.75 -4.72 -1.00
N GLU A 534 -22.52 -5.86 -1.61
CA GLU A 534 -23.43 -6.41 -2.62
C GLU A 534 -24.38 -7.42 -1.96
N ALA A 535 -25.68 -7.25 -2.16
CA ALA A 535 -26.70 -8.09 -1.58
C ALA A 535 -27.88 -8.28 -2.55
N GLY A 536 -28.23 -9.53 -2.84
CA GLY A 536 -29.38 -9.82 -3.66
C GLY A 536 -29.36 -9.20 -5.07
N GLY A 537 -28.18 -9.01 -5.66
CA GLY A 537 -28.01 -8.42 -6.99
C GLY A 537 -28.10 -6.88 -7.01
N VAL A 538 -28.05 -6.22 -5.86
CA VAL A 538 -27.96 -4.77 -5.73
C VAL A 538 -26.74 -4.38 -4.92
N LEU A 539 -26.25 -3.18 -5.16
CA LEU A 539 -25.16 -2.58 -4.40
C LEU A 539 -25.74 -1.65 -3.35
N LEU A 540 -25.34 -1.85 -2.10
CA LEU A 540 -25.75 -1.02 -0.99
C LEU A 540 -24.54 -0.38 -0.32
N TRP A 541 -24.67 0.84 0.19
CA TRP A 541 -23.60 1.49 0.93
C TRP A 541 -24.13 2.52 1.92
N TRP A 542 -23.33 2.78 2.95
CA TRP A 542 -23.60 3.81 3.93
C TRP A 542 -22.67 5.02 3.72
N GLY A 543 -23.25 6.17 3.48
CA GLY A 543 -22.57 7.43 3.28
C GLY A 543 -22.93 8.49 4.33
N PRO A 544 -22.33 9.68 4.22
CA PRO A 544 -22.62 10.80 5.12
C PRO A 544 -24.08 11.22 5.13
N ASP A 545 -24.73 11.15 3.99
CA ASP A 545 -26.10 11.66 3.80
C ASP A 545 -27.16 10.57 3.97
N GLY A 546 -26.77 9.29 4.05
CA GLY A 546 -27.75 8.22 4.17
C GLY A 546 -27.21 6.84 3.84
N ILE A 547 -28.11 5.87 3.85
CA ILE A 547 -27.90 4.54 3.30
C ILE A 547 -28.52 4.50 1.91
N PHE A 548 -27.75 4.07 0.93
CA PHE A 548 -28.12 4.06 -0.48
C PHE A 548 -28.13 2.64 -1.04
N TRP A 549 -28.91 2.45 -2.09
CA TRP A 549 -28.89 1.24 -2.90
C TRP A 549 -28.91 1.56 -4.39
N TRP A 550 -28.38 0.64 -5.18
CA TRP A 550 -28.32 0.78 -6.63
C TRP A 550 -28.38 -0.58 -7.33
N ALA A 551 -29.28 -0.71 -8.30
CA ALA A 551 -29.51 -1.95 -9.04
C ALA A 551 -28.71 -2.05 -10.36
N GLY A 552 -27.72 -1.19 -10.57
CA GLY A 552 -26.90 -1.20 -11.79
C GLY A 552 -27.40 -0.29 -12.90
N ALA A 553 -28.55 0.37 -12.75
CA ALA A 553 -29.13 1.29 -13.72
C ALA A 553 -29.83 2.46 -12.99
N GLY A 554 -29.93 3.62 -13.67
CA GLY A 554 -30.51 4.82 -13.07
C GLY A 554 -29.62 5.43 -11.99
N GLU A 555 -30.19 6.33 -11.22
CA GLU A 555 -29.53 6.96 -10.06
C GLU A 555 -29.68 6.10 -8.80
N PRO A 556 -28.70 6.14 -7.88
CA PRO A 556 -28.83 5.52 -6.57
C PRO A 556 -30.04 6.09 -5.82
N GLN A 557 -30.72 5.24 -5.09
CA GLN A 557 -31.85 5.62 -4.24
C GLN A 557 -31.44 5.58 -2.77
N GLU A 558 -31.90 6.55 -2.01
CA GLU A 558 -31.69 6.62 -0.58
C GLU A 558 -32.72 5.76 0.18
N LEU A 559 -32.23 4.82 0.99
CA LEU A 559 -33.06 3.96 1.83
C LEU A 559 -33.46 4.61 3.16
N SER A 560 -32.67 5.57 3.63
CA SER A 560 -32.93 6.31 4.86
C SER A 560 -34.00 7.40 4.69
N ASN A 561 -34.44 7.68 3.45
CA ASN A 561 -35.49 8.63 3.16
C ASN A 561 -36.85 8.06 3.57
N PRO A 562 -37.68 8.79 4.35
CA PRO A 562 -39.04 8.36 4.74
C PRO A 562 -39.94 7.97 3.59
N ASP A 563 -39.79 8.62 2.43
CA ASP A 563 -40.65 8.42 1.26
C ASP A 563 -40.18 7.27 0.32
N TRP A 564 -39.11 6.55 0.69
CA TRP A 564 -38.62 5.48 -0.16
C TRP A 564 -39.66 4.38 -0.38
N ASP A 565 -39.87 4.02 -1.64
CA ASP A 565 -40.83 2.99 -2.09
C ASP A 565 -42.27 3.21 -1.58
N GLY A 566 -42.64 4.47 -1.28
CA GLY A 566 -43.99 4.82 -0.78
C GLY A 566 -44.30 4.29 0.62
N GLN A 567 -43.30 3.90 1.36
CA GLN A 567 -43.41 3.48 2.76
C GLN A 567 -42.72 4.52 3.65
N ASP A 568 -43.35 4.90 4.72
CA ASP A 568 -42.70 5.70 5.76
C ASP A 568 -41.57 4.91 6.40
N VAL A 569 -40.32 5.36 6.24
CA VAL A 569 -39.18 4.80 6.97
C VAL A 569 -39.22 5.30 8.40
N PRO A 570 -39.01 4.46 9.42
CA PRO A 570 -38.98 4.90 10.81
C PRO A 570 -37.97 6.02 11.01
N LEU A 571 -38.39 7.12 11.63
CA LEU A 571 -37.52 8.26 11.95
C LEU A 571 -36.21 7.88 12.67
N GLY A 572 -36.23 6.76 13.37
CA GLY A 572 -35.07 6.23 14.09
C GLY A 572 -33.84 5.93 13.21
N ILE A 573 -34.01 5.65 11.90
CA ILE A 573 -32.86 5.40 11.05
C ILE A 573 -32.12 6.70 10.68
N LEU A 574 -32.87 7.79 10.45
CA LEU A 574 -32.25 9.11 10.19
C LEU A 574 -31.48 9.60 11.41
N ALA A 575 -32.01 9.41 12.60
CA ALA A 575 -31.30 9.73 13.84
C ALA A 575 -30.00 8.94 13.98
N THR A 576 -29.99 7.66 13.63
CA THR A 576 -28.81 6.82 13.66
C THR A 576 -27.79 7.23 12.58
N VAL A 577 -28.25 7.54 11.36
CA VAL A 577 -27.39 8.03 10.27
C VAL A 577 -26.70 9.34 10.68
N SER A 578 -27.45 10.26 11.26
CA SER A 578 -26.94 11.56 11.73
C SER A 578 -26.02 11.46 12.96
N ALA A 579 -26.17 10.40 13.76
CA ALA A 579 -25.37 10.16 14.97
C ALA A 579 -24.00 9.51 14.69
N VAL A 580 -23.68 9.17 13.44
CA VAL A 580 -22.40 8.56 13.06
C VAL A 580 -21.26 9.51 13.38
N ASN A 581 -20.24 9.03 14.11
CA ASN A 581 -19.03 9.78 14.36
C ASN A 581 -18.16 9.84 13.10
N ALA A 582 -18.11 11.00 12.44
CA ALA A 582 -17.41 11.22 11.17
C ALA A 582 -15.89 10.91 11.22
N GLU A 583 -15.27 11.04 12.40
CA GLU A 583 -13.83 10.75 12.57
C GLU A 583 -13.55 9.24 12.50
N ALA A 584 -14.48 8.42 12.96
CA ALA A 584 -14.35 6.96 12.99
C ALA A 584 -15.15 6.25 11.88
N ALA A 585 -15.95 6.98 11.11
CA ALA A 585 -16.90 6.43 10.13
C ALA A 585 -16.23 5.63 8.98
N ALA A 586 -14.96 5.90 8.69
CA ALA A 586 -14.18 5.09 7.74
C ALA A 586 -14.01 3.62 8.19
N GLY A 587 -14.24 3.33 9.47
CA GLY A 587 -14.20 2.00 10.07
C GLY A 587 -15.55 1.27 10.07
N ILE A 588 -16.60 1.80 9.42
CA ILE A 588 -17.85 1.09 9.23
C ILE A 588 -17.59 -0.18 8.42
N VAL A 589 -18.09 -1.30 8.92
CA VAL A 589 -18.00 -2.60 8.22
C VAL A 589 -19.39 -3.13 7.92
N SER A 590 -19.51 -3.94 6.88
CA SER A 590 -20.79 -4.52 6.46
C SER A 590 -20.68 -5.99 6.14
N ALA A 591 -21.80 -6.70 6.26
CA ALA A 591 -21.93 -8.08 5.83
C ALA A 591 -23.35 -8.36 5.31
N TYR A 592 -23.47 -9.24 4.33
CA TYR A 592 -24.74 -9.76 3.83
C TYR A 592 -24.83 -11.25 4.08
N ASN A 593 -25.82 -11.67 4.86
CA ASN A 593 -26.09 -13.08 5.07
C ASN A 593 -27.23 -13.53 4.14
N PRO A 594 -26.93 -14.31 3.10
CA PRO A 594 -27.95 -14.76 2.15
C PRO A 594 -28.96 -15.76 2.74
N THR A 595 -28.60 -16.51 3.77
CA THR A 595 -29.52 -17.46 4.44
C THR A 595 -30.64 -16.72 5.19
N THR A 596 -30.32 -15.67 5.91
CA THR A 596 -31.29 -14.84 6.64
C THR A 596 -31.80 -13.66 5.84
N ASN A 597 -31.22 -13.41 4.66
CA ASN A 597 -31.49 -12.28 3.77
C ASN A 597 -31.37 -10.92 4.48
N LYS A 598 -30.35 -10.80 5.34
CA LYS A 598 -30.08 -9.59 6.12
C LYS A 598 -28.77 -8.94 5.68
N VAL A 599 -28.79 -7.63 5.51
CA VAL A 599 -27.60 -6.79 5.42
C VAL A 599 -27.38 -6.13 6.77
N MET A 600 -26.16 -6.19 7.26
CA MET A 600 -25.77 -5.63 8.56
C MET A 600 -24.63 -4.63 8.36
N TRP A 601 -24.74 -3.47 8.98
CA TRP A 601 -23.66 -2.50 9.11
C TRP A 601 -23.35 -2.27 10.57
N TRP A 602 -22.08 -2.35 10.94
CA TRP A 602 -21.56 -1.98 12.24
C TRP A 602 -20.96 -0.58 12.13
N ALA A 603 -21.47 0.36 12.91
CA ALA A 603 -21.13 1.77 12.79
C ALA A 603 -20.79 2.40 14.15
N PRO A 604 -19.88 3.39 14.18
CA PRO A 604 -19.58 4.18 15.36
C PRO A 604 -20.61 5.32 15.48
N VAL A 605 -21.46 5.27 16.50
CA VAL A 605 -22.47 6.30 16.73
C VAL A 605 -22.28 6.98 18.08
N ASP A 606 -22.95 8.12 18.27
CA ASP A 606 -22.99 8.86 19.53
C ASP A 606 -21.59 9.23 20.08
N GLY A 607 -20.67 9.65 19.17
CA GLY A 607 -19.31 10.05 19.51
C GLY A 607 -18.34 8.90 19.77
N SER A 608 -18.76 7.65 19.60
CA SER A 608 -17.88 6.49 19.75
C SER A 608 -16.78 6.48 18.68
N LEU A 609 -15.56 6.11 19.08
CA LEU A 609 -14.44 5.86 18.16
C LEU A 609 -14.45 4.42 17.59
N TRP A 610 -15.31 3.56 18.08
CA TRP A 610 -15.45 2.17 17.69
C TRP A 610 -16.87 1.88 17.26
N ASN A 611 -17.06 0.91 16.37
CA ASN A 611 -18.38 0.46 15.98
C ASN A 611 -19.11 -0.11 17.20
N ASN A 612 -20.16 0.58 17.64
CA ASN A 612 -20.94 0.29 18.84
C ASN A 612 -22.40 0.02 18.54
N LYS A 613 -22.82 0.16 17.27
CA LYS A 613 -24.21 -0.07 16.86
C LYS A 613 -24.25 -0.87 15.55
N VAL A 614 -25.20 -1.79 15.49
CA VAL A 614 -25.52 -2.56 14.27
C VAL A 614 -26.82 -2.04 13.69
N VAL A 615 -26.80 -1.71 12.40
CA VAL A 615 -28.01 -1.45 11.62
C VAL A 615 -28.25 -2.66 10.74
N VAL A 616 -29.38 -3.29 10.87
CA VAL A 616 -29.77 -4.49 10.12
C VAL A 616 -30.91 -4.14 9.18
N LEU A 617 -30.71 -4.34 7.90
CA LEU A 617 -31.75 -4.28 6.87
C LEU A 617 -32.16 -5.70 6.50
N ASN A 618 -33.42 -6.02 6.69
CA ASN A 618 -34.02 -7.24 6.13
C ASN A 618 -34.43 -6.96 4.68
N MET A 619 -33.77 -7.60 3.73
CA MET A 619 -34.00 -7.38 2.29
C MET A 619 -35.37 -7.86 1.82
N GLN A 620 -36.01 -8.79 2.53
CA GLN A 620 -37.32 -9.32 2.16
C GLN A 620 -38.44 -8.38 2.64
N THR A 621 -38.35 -7.93 3.89
CA THR A 621 -39.39 -7.08 4.51
C THR A 621 -39.12 -5.59 4.32
N LYS A 622 -37.91 -5.23 3.87
CA LYS A 622 -37.41 -3.87 3.76
C LYS A 622 -37.40 -3.11 5.10
N GLY A 623 -37.50 -3.84 6.21
CA GLY A 623 -37.49 -3.29 7.56
C GLY A 623 -36.10 -3.15 8.14
N PHE A 624 -35.90 -2.08 8.90
CA PHE A 624 -34.66 -1.87 9.66
C PHE A 624 -34.83 -2.30 11.11
N SER A 625 -33.79 -2.86 11.67
CA SER A 625 -33.65 -3.12 13.11
C SER A 625 -32.25 -2.74 13.57
N PHE A 626 -32.10 -2.57 14.88
CA PHE A 626 -30.87 -2.12 15.49
C PHE A 626 -30.42 -3.10 16.57
N ALA A 627 -29.11 -3.25 16.70
CA ALA A 627 -28.49 -3.95 17.81
C ALA A 627 -27.30 -3.16 18.34
N SER A 628 -26.89 -3.38 19.55
CA SER A 628 -25.63 -2.90 20.10
C SER A 628 -24.52 -3.90 19.83
N CYS A 629 -23.31 -3.42 19.71
CA CYS A 629 -22.12 -4.26 19.60
C CYS A 629 -20.94 -3.60 20.32
N ASP A 630 -19.89 -4.36 20.56
CA ASP A 630 -18.67 -3.86 21.17
C ASP A 630 -17.52 -3.88 20.16
N ALA A 631 -17.13 -2.67 19.74
CA ALA A 631 -15.90 -2.40 19.00
C ALA A 631 -15.63 -3.35 17.83
N VAL A 632 -16.65 -3.68 17.04
CA VAL A 632 -16.50 -4.53 15.85
C VAL A 632 -15.61 -3.84 14.83
N THR A 633 -14.57 -4.50 14.36
CA THR A 633 -13.59 -3.96 13.42
C THR A 633 -13.57 -4.67 12.07
N ALA A 634 -14.16 -5.85 11.98
CA ALA A 634 -14.24 -6.63 10.75
C ALA A 634 -15.49 -7.50 10.76
N ALA A 635 -16.03 -7.78 9.57
CA ALA A 635 -17.15 -8.70 9.39
C ALA A 635 -16.94 -9.54 8.13
N ALA A 636 -17.36 -10.79 8.19
CA ALA A 636 -17.32 -11.70 7.05
C ALA A 636 -18.49 -12.68 7.11
N VAL A 637 -18.87 -13.21 5.96
CA VAL A 637 -19.82 -14.31 5.87
C VAL A 637 -19.12 -15.52 5.30
N ILE A 638 -19.21 -16.63 6.01
CA ILE A 638 -18.57 -17.88 5.64
C ILE A 638 -19.63 -18.96 5.37
N PRO A 639 -19.32 -19.95 4.54
CA PRO A 639 -20.18 -21.11 4.39
C PRO A 639 -20.35 -21.86 5.72
N GLY A 640 -21.59 -22.12 6.11
CA GLY A 640 -21.95 -22.95 7.23
C GLY A 640 -22.40 -24.35 6.84
N PRO A 641 -22.78 -25.19 7.84
CA PRO A 641 -23.30 -26.52 7.59
C PRO A 641 -24.59 -26.47 6.75
N ASN A 642 -24.83 -27.51 5.98
CA ASN A 642 -26.04 -27.71 5.17
C ASN A 642 -26.35 -26.58 4.16
N GLY A 643 -25.32 -25.87 3.67
CA GLY A 643 -25.48 -24.77 2.72
C GLY A 643 -25.98 -23.47 3.33
N THR A 644 -25.99 -23.36 4.66
CA THR A 644 -26.28 -22.09 5.36
C THR A 644 -25.08 -21.15 5.28
N SER A 645 -25.30 -19.89 5.61
CA SER A 645 -24.24 -18.89 5.75
C SER A 645 -24.14 -18.41 7.19
N ILE A 646 -22.93 -18.31 7.69
CA ILE A 646 -22.62 -17.86 9.04
C ILE A 646 -21.96 -16.50 8.96
N THR A 647 -22.48 -15.54 9.69
CA THR A 647 -21.83 -14.21 9.82
C THR A 647 -20.89 -14.24 11.01
N ILE A 648 -19.64 -13.85 10.77
CA ILE A 648 -18.59 -13.74 11.79
C ILE A 648 -18.13 -12.29 11.86
N THR A 649 -17.91 -11.80 13.07
CA THR A 649 -17.30 -10.49 13.30
C THR A 649 -16.06 -10.60 14.16
N GLY A 650 -15.08 -9.72 13.92
CA GLY A 650 -13.92 -9.53 14.76
C GLY A 650 -14.01 -8.21 15.51
N ASP A 651 -13.57 -8.16 16.77
CA ASP A 651 -13.58 -6.97 17.58
C ASP A 651 -12.17 -6.40 17.85
N ALA A 652 -12.10 -5.22 18.43
CA ALA A 652 -10.85 -4.56 18.81
C ALA A 652 -10.06 -5.29 19.91
N TYR A 653 -10.68 -6.26 20.57
CA TYR A 653 -10.07 -7.09 21.62
C TYR A 653 -9.50 -8.41 21.07
N ALA A 654 -9.40 -8.52 19.72
CA ALA A 654 -8.92 -9.72 19.01
C ALA A 654 -9.78 -10.97 19.25
N ARG A 655 -11.09 -10.82 19.39
CA ARG A 655 -12.05 -11.92 19.53
C ARG A 655 -12.85 -12.07 18.24
N LEU A 656 -13.32 -13.29 17.99
CA LEU A 656 -14.24 -13.62 16.91
C LEU A 656 -15.60 -13.99 17.50
N TRP A 657 -16.64 -13.44 16.90
CA TRP A 657 -18.02 -13.63 17.28
C TRP A 657 -18.81 -14.25 16.13
N GLN A 658 -19.58 -15.27 16.40
CA GLN A 658 -20.59 -15.74 15.46
C GLN A 658 -21.87 -14.96 15.74
N GLN A 659 -22.39 -14.29 14.71
CA GLN A 659 -23.62 -13.52 14.80
C GLN A 659 -24.84 -14.43 14.67
N ASP A 660 -25.96 -14.03 15.26
CA ASP A 660 -27.23 -14.76 15.24
C ASP A 660 -27.07 -16.22 15.74
N HIS A 661 -26.19 -16.46 16.74
CA HIS A 661 -25.96 -17.77 17.32
C HIS A 661 -25.94 -17.69 18.85
N GLY A 662 -26.78 -18.53 19.50
CA GLY A 662 -26.96 -18.46 20.93
C GLY A 662 -27.86 -17.29 21.36
N TYR A 663 -27.93 -17.06 22.65
CA TYR A 663 -28.89 -16.12 23.24
C TYR A 663 -28.23 -15.10 24.16
N SER A 664 -26.89 -15.03 24.15
CA SER A 664 -26.15 -14.06 24.97
C SER A 664 -24.84 -13.68 24.36
N ASP A 665 -24.44 -12.43 24.53
CA ASP A 665 -23.19 -11.89 24.00
C ASP A 665 -21.99 -12.32 24.85
N GLY A 666 -21.31 -13.39 24.43
CA GLY A 666 -20.08 -13.88 25.05
C GLY A 666 -20.23 -14.54 26.44
N ALA A 667 -21.46 -14.76 26.87
CA ALA A 667 -21.77 -15.39 28.17
C ALA A 667 -22.37 -16.80 28.01
N TYR A 668 -22.06 -17.46 26.87
CA TYR A 668 -22.63 -18.77 26.57
C TYR A 668 -22.22 -19.83 27.61
N GLY A 669 -23.23 -20.53 28.15
CA GLY A 669 -23.02 -21.72 28.98
C GLY A 669 -22.91 -21.50 30.48
N PHE A 670 -23.19 -20.29 31.02
CA PHE A 670 -23.31 -20.05 32.43
C PHE A 670 -24.54 -19.18 32.76
N GLU A 671 -24.89 -19.11 34.03
CA GLU A 671 -25.99 -18.29 34.52
C GLU A 671 -25.61 -16.81 34.41
N THR A 672 -26.45 -16.01 33.73
CA THR A 672 -26.15 -14.65 33.34
C THR A 672 -26.86 -13.56 34.13
N VAL A 673 -27.84 -13.90 34.94
CA VAL A 673 -28.60 -12.96 35.78
C VAL A 673 -28.23 -13.15 37.24
N HIS A 674 -27.83 -12.08 37.91
CA HIS A 674 -27.41 -12.12 39.29
C HIS A 674 -27.98 -10.91 40.07
N ALA A 675 -28.26 -11.09 41.35
CA ALA A 675 -28.56 -9.98 42.25
C ALA A 675 -27.24 -9.34 42.74
N LEU A 676 -27.19 -8.03 42.71
CA LEU A 676 -26.06 -7.25 43.22
C LEU A 676 -26.04 -7.33 44.74
N THR A 677 -24.90 -7.73 45.30
CA THR A 677 -24.66 -7.75 46.74
C THR A 677 -23.74 -6.65 47.25
N GLY A 678 -22.98 -6.03 46.34
CA GLY A 678 -22.11 -4.91 46.69
C GLY A 678 -21.67 -4.13 45.44
N TYR A 679 -21.47 -2.82 45.60
CA TYR A 679 -20.97 -1.94 44.55
C TYR A 679 -19.95 -0.95 45.12
N THR A 680 -18.82 -0.79 44.44
CA THR A 680 -17.79 0.18 44.83
C THR A 680 -17.85 1.37 43.90
N ALA A 681 -18.38 2.49 44.31
CA ALA A 681 -18.66 3.64 43.47
C ALA A 681 -17.41 4.26 42.81
N SER A 682 -16.24 4.18 43.46
CA SER A 682 -14.99 4.76 42.90
C SER A 682 -14.38 3.96 41.74
N THR A 683 -14.63 2.67 41.68
CA THR A 683 -14.06 1.75 40.68
C THR A 683 -15.10 1.07 39.82
N GLY A 684 -16.38 1.19 40.16
CA GLY A 684 -17.46 0.51 39.45
C GLY A 684 -17.57 -0.99 39.77
N VAL A 685 -16.71 -1.55 40.61
CA VAL A 685 -16.66 -2.98 40.88
C VAL A 685 -17.98 -3.45 41.50
N MET A 686 -18.59 -4.45 40.89
CA MET A 686 -19.81 -5.12 41.30
C MET A 686 -19.47 -6.45 41.95
N THR A 687 -20.16 -6.79 43.02
CA THR A 687 -20.02 -8.06 43.73
C THR A 687 -21.35 -8.81 43.75
N VAL A 688 -21.31 -10.12 43.51
CA VAL A 688 -22.45 -11.02 43.53
C VAL A 688 -22.22 -12.15 44.53
N THR A 689 -23.29 -12.84 44.91
CA THR A 689 -23.22 -14.00 45.82
C THR A 689 -22.65 -15.22 45.09
N GLY A 690 -21.77 -15.96 45.72
CA GLY A 690 -21.18 -17.19 45.20
C GLY A 690 -19.99 -16.91 44.25
N THR A 691 -19.71 -17.83 43.36
CA THR A 691 -18.59 -17.78 42.41
C THR A 691 -19.08 -18.11 41.00
N PRO A 692 -20.06 -17.34 40.48
CA PRO A 692 -20.69 -17.72 39.21
C PRO A 692 -19.81 -17.43 37.97
N PHE A 693 -18.80 -16.55 38.07
CA PHE A 693 -18.10 -16.07 36.90
C PHE A 693 -16.89 -16.94 36.52
N PRO A 694 -16.76 -17.31 35.25
CA PRO A 694 -15.58 -18.02 34.76
C PRO A 694 -14.33 -17.12 34.85
N THR A 695 -13.22 -17.69 35.32
CA THR A 695 -11.94 -16.99 35.44
C THR A 695 -10.87 -17.57 34.51
N SER A 696 -11.16 -18.69 33.85
CA SER A 696 -10.29 -19.31 32.86
C SER A 696 -10.38 -18.57 31.51
N SER A 697 -9.30 -18.58 30.70
CA SER A 697 -9.30 -18.12 29.30
C SER A 697 -9.75 -16.67 29.06
N GLY A 698 -9.35 -15.76 29.97
CA GLY A 698 -9.72 -14.35 29.86
C GLY A 698 -11.04 -14.00 30.53
N GLY A 699 -11.77 -14.96 31.06
CA GLY A 699 -13.01 -14.74 31.81
C GLY A 699 -14.09 -14.07 30.98
N LEU A 700 -14.67 -13.01 31.53
CA LEU A 700 -15.74 -12.23 30.93
C LEU A 700 -15.24 -10.89 30.35
N VAL A 701 -13.95 -10.72 30.17
CA VAL A 701 -13.38 -9.47 29.60
C VAL A 701 -13.98 -9.18 28.24
N GLY A 702 -14.52 -7.96 28.06
CA GLY A 702 -15.19 -7.49 26.87
C GLY A 702 -16.65 -7.95 26.70
N VAL A 703 -17.20 -8.68 27.67
CA VAL A 703 -18.63 -9.03 27.69
C VAL A 703 -19.43 -7.84 28.20
N PRO A 704 -20.58 -7.48 27.59
CA PRO A 704 -21.43 -6.41 28.08
C PRO A 704 -22.06 -6.82 29.42
N VAL A 705 -22.13 -5.87 30.32
CA VAL A 705 -22.84 -6.04 31.61
C VAL A 705 -23.88 -4.92 31.76
N TYR A 706 -25.08 -5.30 32.14
CA TYR A 706 -26.19 -4.40 32.39
C TYR A 706 -26.55 -4.41 33.85
N THR A 707 -26.87 -3.23 34.38
CA THR A 707 -27.56 -3.12 35.67
C THR A 707 -28.99 -2.68 35.44
N ILE A 708 -29.92 -3.30 36.12
CA ILE A 708 -31.36 -2.98 36.07
C ILE A 708 -31.80 -2.61 37.46
N SER A 709 -32.21 -1.37 37.60
CA SER A 709 -32.70 -0.89 38.90
C SER A 709 -34.01 -1.60 39.29
N ALA A 710 -34.00 -2.29 40.39
CA ALA A 710 -35.20 -2.95 40.92
C ALA A 710 -36.33 -1.93 41.22
N THR A 711 -35.98 -0.68 41.53
CA THR A 711 -36.96 0.36 41.89
C THR A 711 -37.53 1.07 40.70
N THR A 712 -36.67 1.44 39.70
CA THR A 712 -37.05 2.32 38.57
C THR A 712 -37.13 1.61 37.25
N GLY A 713 -36.56 0.39 37.12
CA GLY A 713 -36.36 -0.31 35.85
C GLY A 713 -35.31 0.35 34.96
N ALA A 714 -34.57 1.35 35.46
CA ALA A 714 -33.53 2.03 34.71
C ALA A 714 -32.40 1.06 34.38
N VAL A 715 -31.99 1.05 33.17
CA VAL A 715 -30.92 0.19 32.60
C VAL A 715 -29.71 1.00 32.35
N GLN A 716 -28.55 0.54 32.75
CA GLN A 716 -27.25 1.09 32.39
C GLN A 716 -26.35 -0.02 31.88
N ARG A 717 -25.51 0.27 30.88
CA ARG A 717 -24.61 -0.67 30.22
C ARG A 717 -23.16 -0.26 30.43
N ARG A 718 -22.31 -1.23 30.69
CA ARG A 718 -20.84 -1.13 30.67
C ARG A 718 -20.22 -2.38 30.05
N THR A 719 -18.92 -2.36 29.82
CA THR A 719 -18.16 -3.51 29.32
C THR A 719 -17.23 -4.00 30.41
N VAL A 720 -17.19 -5.31 30.64
CA VAL A 720 -16.32 -5.92 31.65
C VAL A 720 -14.86 -5.83 31.17
N VAL A 721 -13.97 -5.22 31.96
CA VAL A 721 -12.53 -5.16 31.69
C VAL A 721 -11.72 -6.14 32.54
N ALA A 722 -12.27 -6.59 33.66
CA ALA A 722 -11.69 -7.66 34.50
C ALA A 722 -12.78 -8.33 35.33
N ASN A 723 -12.57 -9.60 35.65
CA ASN A 723 -13.42 -10.29 36.60
C ASN A 723 -12.65 -11.27 37.47
N THR A 724 -13.22 -11.51 38.68
CA THR A 724 -12.90 -12.67 39.53
C THR A 724 -14.08 -13.64 39.47
N SER A 725 -14.03 -14.71 40.24
CA SER A 725 -15.16 -15.65 40.31
C SER A 725 -16.45 -15.04 40.91
N SER A 726 -16.37 -13.91 41.60
CA SER A 726 -17.52 -13.27 42.27
C SER A 726 -17.63 -11.76 42.02
N THR A 727 -16.69 -11.15 41.28
CA THR A 727 -16.72 -9.72 41.02
C THR A 727 -16.56 -9.42 39.53
N LEU A 728 -17.16 -8.31 39.08
CA LEU A 728 -16.99 -7.74 37.76
C LEU A 728 -16.45 -6.31 37.86
N THR A 729 -15.45 -6.01 37.12
CA THR A 729 -14.90 -4.66 36.99
C THR A 729 -15.30 -4.12 35.63
N PRO A 730 -16.14 -3.10 35.54
CA PRO A 730 -16.50 -2.46 34.26
C PRO A 730 -15.40 -1.49 33.78
N ASP A 731 -15.49 -1.10 32.54
CA ASP A 731 -14.62 -0.12 31.90
C ASP A 731 -14.70 1.27 32.55
N SER A 732 -15.82 1.62 33.13
CA SER A 732 -16.04 2.83 33.91
C SER A 732 -17.14 2.62 34.95
N PRO A 733 -17.18 3.43 36.04
CA PRO A 733 -18.31 3.41 36.98
C PRO A 733 -19.62 3.72 36.26
N PHE A 734 -20.73 3.20 36.80
CA PHE A 734 -22.06 3.53 36.31
C PHE A 734 -22.43 4.98 36.67
N ASP A 735 -23.16 5.65 35.80
CA ASP A 735 -23.55 7.06 35.97
C ASP A 735 -24.46 7.22 37.22
N THR A 736 -25.34 6.25 37.44
CA THR A 736 -26.10 6.12 38.67
C THR A 736 -25.62 4.86 39.39
N ALA A 737 -25.15 5.00 40.62
CA ALA A 737 -24.66 3.88 41.43
C ALA A 737 -25.78 2.84 41.63
N PRO A 738 -25.57 1.59 41.17
CA PRO A 738 -26.56 0.52 41.42
C PRO A 738 -26.74 0.25 42.91
N ALA A 739 -27.98 -0.02 43.29
CA ALA A 739 -28.31 -0.39 44.64
C ALA A 739 -28.12 -1.89 44.90
N VAL A 740 -27.88 -2.27 46.15
CA VAL A 740 -27.95 -3.68 46.54
C VAL A 740 -29.34 -4.21 46.22
N SER A 741 -29.42 -5.39 45.62
CA SER A 741 -30.62 -6.01 45.04
C SER A 741 -31.03 -5.59 43.65
N ASP A 742 -30.38 -4.61 43.02
CA ASP A 742 -30.51 -4.41 41.57
C ASP A 742 -30.00 -5.65 40.82
N GLN A 743 -30.57 -5.91 39.65
CA GLN A 743 -30.16 -7.04 38.86
C GLN A 743 -28.92 -6.67 38.02
N ILE A 744 -28.00 -7.62 37.88
CA ILE A 744 -26.91 -7.60 36.95
C ILE A 744 -27.18 -8.65 35.88
N VAL A 745 -27.16 -8.25 34.63
CA VAL A 745 -27.26 -9.17 33.49
C VAL A 745 -25.94 -9.14 32.71
N VAL A 746 -25.28 -10.28 32.65
CA VAL A 746 -23.98 -10.41 31.95
C VAL A 746 -24.22 -11.03 30.61
N GLY A 747 -23.70 -10.39 29.55
CA GLY A 747 -23.87 -10.85 28.15
C GLY A 747 -25.32 -10.81 27.67
N GLY A 748 -26.19 -10.06 28.33
CA GLY A 748 -27.60 -9.96 27.96
C GLY A 748 -27.75 -9.23 26.62
N ILE A 749 -28.67 -9.70 25.79
CA ILE A 749 -29.02 -9.08 24.51
C ILE A 749 -30.20 -8.14 24.73
N PRO A 750 -30.07 -6.81 24.56
CA PRO A 750 -31.17 -5.89 24.72
C PRO A 750 -32.21 -6.07 23.61
N PHE A 751 -33.42 -6.24 23.96
CA PHE A 751 -34.60 -6.23 23.11
C PHE A 751 -35.39 -4.97 23.35
N ARG A 752 -35.69 -4.22 22.30
CA ARG A 752 -36.53 -3.01 22.40
C ARG A 752 -37.40 -2.88 21.17
N VAL A 753 -38.68 -2.78 21.36
CA VAL A 753 -39.67 -2.46 20.36
C VAL A 753 -40.37 -1.19 20.76
N GLN A 754 -40.27 -0.16 19.98
CA GLN A 754 -40.89 1.13 20.17
C GLN A 754 -41.82 1.43 18.98
N THR A 755 -43.05 1.77 19.26
CA THR A 755 -44.00 2.21 18.24
C THR A 755 -43.67 3.61 17.75
N SER A 756 -44.03 3.97 16.54
CA SER A 756 -44.18 5.38 16.17
C SER A 756 -45.18 6.08 17.09
N LYS A 757 -45.12 7.40 17.18
CA LYS A 757 -46.14 8.21 17.83
C LYS A 757 -47.40 8.16 16.98
N PHE A 758 -48.52 7.64 17.51
CA PHE A 758 -49.75 7.51 16.78
C PHE A 758 -50.89 8.32 17.42
N SER A 759 -51.75 8.86 16.57
CA SER A 759 -52.89 9.71 16.94
C SER A 759 -54.24 9.01 16.81
N LEU A 760 -54.30 7.76 16.31
CA LEU A 760 -55.53 7.00 16.02
C LEU A 760 -56.47 7.79 15.10
N ASP A 761 -55.92 8.42 14.06
CA ASP A 761 -56.62 9.25 13.07
C ASP A 761 -57.47 10.42 13.66
N ALA A 762 -57.16 10.79 14.91
CA ALA A 762 -57.82 11.88 15.61
C ALA A 762 -56.79 12.69 16.43
N PRO A 763 -55.96 13.52 15.75
CA PRO A 763 -54.88 14.23 16.43
C PRO A 763 -55.36 15.30 17.39
N GLU A 764 -56.59 15.79 17.25
CA GLU A 764 -57.23 16.82 18.09
C GLU A 764 -57.82 16.26 19.37
N VAL A 765 -57.95 14.93 19.47
CA VAL A 765 -58.62 14.31 20.62
C VAL A 765 -57.61 13.76 21.62
N ARG A 766 -57.86 14.03 22.92
CA ARG A 766 -57.03 13.49 23.97
C ARG A 766 -57.32 12.01 24.23
N LYS A 767 -56.24 11.25 24.40
CA LYS A 767 -56.25 9.81 24.60
C LYS A 767 -55.54 9.47 25.91
N THR A 768 -56.05 8.46 26.56
CA THR A 768 -55.44 7.91 27.79
C THR A 768 -55.15 6.41 27.59
N VAL A 769 -53.93 5.95 27.82
CA VAL A 769 -53.64 4.53 27.86
C VAL A 769 -54.06 3.97 29.19
N SER A 770 -55.05 3.08 29.24
CA SER A 770 -55.52 2.44 30.47
C SER A 770 -54.80 1.16 30.79
N SER A 771 -54.51 0.36 29.78
CA SER A 771 -53.70 -0.89 29.94
C SER A 771 -53.07 -1.27 28.64
N MET A 772 -52.07 -2.13 28.73
CA MET A 772 -51.43 -2.80 27.62
C MET A 772 -51.38 -4.30 27.91
N THR A 773 -51.90 -5.10 27.02
CA THR A 773 -51.77 -6.55 27.09
C THR A 773 -50.65 -6.98 26.16
N VAL A 774 -49.69 -7.73 26.73
CA VAL A 774 -48.58 -8.31 25.94
C VAL A 774 -48.74 -9.82 25.94
N GLN A 775 -48.58 -10.43 24.78
CA GLN A 775 -48.54 -11.88 24.56
C GLN A 775 -47.15 -12.30 24.18
N PHE A 776 -46.62 -13.33 24.78
CA PHE A 776 -45.27 -13.83 24.56
C PHE A 776 -45.25 -15.36 24.65
N GLU A 777 -44.24 -15.95 24.06
CA GLU A 777 -43.94 -17.38 24.27
C GLU A 777 -43.25 -17.55 25.63
N PRO A 778 -43.73 -18.47 26.54
CA PRO A 778 -43.06 -18.72 27.78
C PRO A 778 -41.62 -19.22 27.57
N THR A 779 -40.69 -18.66 28.36
CA THR A 779 -39.28 -19.01 28.35
C THR A 779 -38.85 -19.65 29.67
N THR A 780 -37.57 -20.02 29.77
CA THR A 780 -37.03 -20.59 31.03
C THR A 780 -36.68 -19.51 32.06
N ASP A 781 -36.51 -18.26 31.65
CA ASP A 781 -36.16 -17.13 32.51
C ASP A 781 -36.50 -15.79 31.79
N GLY A 782 -36.45 -14.70 32.50
CA GLY A 782 -36.46 -13.35 31.91
C GLY A 782 -37.65 -12.49 32.33
N GLN A 783 -37.47 -11.20 32.07
CA GLN A 783 -38.45 -10.15 32.41
C GLN A 783 -38.64 -9.23 31.21
N LEU A 784 -39.90 -8.91 30.93
CA LEU A 784 -40.29 -7.97 29.87
C LEU A 784 -40.99 -6.75 30.51
N TRP A 785 -40.42 -5.59 30.28
CA TRP A 785 -40.97 -4.32 30.76
C TRP A 785 -41.79 -3.64 29.67
N CYS A 786 -42.72 -2.85 30.10
CA CYS A 786 -43.55 -2.05 29.25
C CYS A 786 -43.48 -0.57 29.67
N ALA A 787 -43.36 0.31 28.72
CA ALA A 787 -43.36 1.75 28.90
C ALA A 787 -44.37 2.43 27.97
N ALA A 788 -44.88 3.59 28.34
CA ALA A 788 -45.70 4.41 27.50
C ALA A 788 -45.36 5.89 27.66
N GLY A 789 -45.27 6.59 26.54
CA GLY A 789 -45.10 8.04 26.43
C GLY A 789 -46.35 8.70 25.91
N ILE A 790 -46.58 9.96 26.25
CA ILE A 790 -47.70 10.74 25.83
C ILE A 790 -47.21 12.08 25.31
N ASN A 791 -47.67 12.47 24.13
CA ASN A 791 -47.24 13.67 23.37
C ASN A 791 -45.74 13.59 23.08
N GLU A 792 -44.97 14.64 23.42
CA GLU A 792 -43.54 14.73 23.20
C GLU A 792 -42.67 14.01 24.27
N ASN A 793 -43.28 13.48 25.30
CA ASN A 793 -42.56 12.81 26.37
C ASN A 793 -42.11 11.42 25.93
N ASP A 794 -40.88 11.08 26.26
CA ASP A 794 -40.35 9.75 26.04
C ASP A 794 -41.14 8.69 26.87
N PRO A 795 -41.26 7.46 26.34
CA PRO A 795 -41.86 6.37 27.11
C PRO A 795 -41.19 6.17 28.44
N SER A 796 -41.93 6.13 29.52
CA SER A 796 -41.44 5.80 30.84
C SER A 796 -42.03 4.47 31.35
N VAL A 797 -41.18 3.68 32.00
CA VAL A 797 -41.55 2.37 32.54
C VAL A 797 -42.78 2.48 33.40
N HIS A 798 -43.67 1.50 33.30
CA HIS A 798 -44.81 1.38 34.20
C HIS A 798 -44.34 1.01 35.61
N ILE A 799 -44.78 1.79 36.60
CA ILE A 799 -44.56 1.54 38.01
C ILE A 799 -45.88 1.04 38.62
N ASN A 800 -45.85 -0.08 39.30
CA ASN A 800 -47.02 -0.67 39.94
C ASN A 800 -47.47 0.15 41.15
N GLN A 801 -48.54 -0.28 41.80
CA GLN A 801 -49.09 0.42 42.97
C GLN A 801 -48.18 0.42 44.21
N THR A 802 -47.21 -0.45 44.25
CA THR A 802 -46.21 -0.52 45.36
C THR A 802 -44.97 0.34 45.08
N GLY A 803 -44.91 1.08 43.95
CA GLY A 803 -43.78 1.94 43.61
C GLY A 803 -42.59 1.21 42.94
N VAL A 804 -42.79 -0.02 42.52
CA VAL A 804 -41.79 -0.84 41.88
C VAL A 804 -42.09 -0.95 40.37
N ALA A 805 -41.08 -1.03 39.52
CA ALA A 805 -41.24 -1.26 38.09
C ALA A 805 -41.99 -2.58 37.83
N ASP A 806 -43.07 -2.50 37.06
CA ASP A 806 -43.88 -3.68 36.73
C ASP A 806 -43.34 -4.37 35.48
N TYR A 807 -43.26 -5.69 35.51
CA TYR A 807 -42.75 -6.48 34.40
C TYR A 807 -43.62 -7.73 34.18
N ALA A 808 -43.55 -8.27 32.98
CA ALA A 808 -44.04 -9.61 32.68
C ALA A 808 -42.95 -10.61 33.03
N ASP A 809 -43.26 -11.56 33.87
CA ASP A 809 -42.43 -12.74 34.09
C ASP A 809 -42.59 -13.66 32.87
N LEU A 810 -41.50 -13.81 32.11
CA LEU A 810 -41.53 -14.59 30.87
C LEU A 810 -41.61 -16.11 31.12
N THR A 811 -41.48 -16.53 32.38
CA THR A 811 -41.70 -17.94 32.78
C THR A 811 -43.17 -18.28 32.98
N ASP A 812 -44.08 -17.27 32.97
CA ASP A 812 -45.52 -17.52 33.14
C ASP A 812 -46.07 -18.34 31.96
N ALA A 813 -46.48 -19.56 32.26
CA ALA A 813 -47.06 -20.51 31.31
C ALA A 813 -48.31 -19.98 30.59
N LYS A 814 -48.92 -18.89 31.06
CA LYS A 814 -50.02 -18.22 30.37
C LYS A 814 -49.57 -17.44 29.14
N GLY A 815 -48.31 -17.11 29.03
CA GLY A 815 -47.75 -16.34 27.92
C GLY A 815 -48.42 -14.98 27.75
N ARG A 816 -48.97 -14.39 28.82
CA ARG A 816 -49.71 -13.16 28.72
C ARG A 816 -49.64 -12.33 29.98
N LYS A 817 -49.36 -11.04 29.85
CA LYS A 817 -49.40 -10.04 30.93
C LYS A 817 -50.24 -8.85 30.52
N VAL A 818 -51.03 -8.35 31.49
CA VAL A 818 -51.72 -7.06 31.36
C VAL A 818 -51.03 -6.05 32.26
N PHE A 819 -50.48 -5.01 31.67
CA PHE A 819 -49.94 -3.87 32.39
C PHE A 819 -51.05 -2.83 32.56
N GLU A 820 -51.44 -2.50 33.77
CA GLU A 820 -52.42 -1.47 34.04
C GLU A 820 -51.78 -0.08 34.05
N MET A 821 -51.73 0.55 32.88
CA MET A 821 -51.05 1.83 32.63
C MET A 821 -52.03 2.99 32.86
N ARG A 822 -51.91 3.70 33.96
CA ARG A 822 -52.72 4.90 34.21
C ARG A 822 -51.93 6.15 33.78
N LYS A 823 -51.54 6.25 32.51
CA LYS A 823 -50.84 7.43 31.99
C LYS A 823 -51.81 8.56 31.69
N GLY A 824 -51.33 9.79 31.85
CA GLY A 824 -52.11 11.02 31.56
C GLY A 824 -52.74 11.07 30.17
N ALA A 825 -53.51 12.11 29.88
CA ALA A 825 -54.14 12.25 28.59
C ALA A 825 -53.33 13.14 27.63
N GLY A 826 -53.09 12.66 26.42
CA GLY A 826 -52.38 13.40 25.34
C GLY A 826 -52.95 13.14 23.96
N GLN A 827 -52.50 13.89 22.96
CA GLN A 827 -52.94 13.78 21.60
C GLN A 827 -52.28 12.62 20.85
N THR A 828 -50.99 12.36 21.16
CA THR A 828 -50.23 11.22 20.61
C THR A 828 -49.80 10.27 21.72
N ILE A 829 -49.65 9.01 21.36
CA ILE A 829 -49.20 7.92 22.26
C ILE A 829 -48.05 7.23 21.59
N GLN A 830 -47.03 6.90 22.39
CA GLN A 830 -45.91 6.02 22.00
C GLN A 830 -45.80 4.91 23.03
N MET A 831 -45.58 3.68 22.60
CA MET A 831 -45.39 2.55 23.43
C MET A 831 -44.07 1.89 23.21
N GLU A 832 -43.56 1.28 24.25
CA GLU A 832 -42.29 0.58 24.20
C GLU A 832 -42.37 -0.71 25.01
N LEU A 833 -41.81 -1.76 24.45
CA LEU A 833 -41.52 -3.00 25.17
C LEU A 833 -40.00 -3.14 25.19
N PHE A 834 -39.45 -3.50 26.36
CA PHE A 834 -38.04 -3.80 26.43
C PHE A 834 -37.73 -4.94 27.36
N ALA A 835 -36.70 -5.69 27.07
CA ALA A 835 -36.16 -6.75 27.89
C ALA A 835 -34.63 -6.80 27.65
N ILE A 836 -33.95 -7.42 28.61
CA ILE A 836 -32.56 -7.85 28.39
C ILE A 836 -32.58 -9.37 28.50
N ALA A 837 -32.44 -10.02 27.35
CA ALA A 837 -32.54 -11.48 27.25
C ALA A 837 -31.23 -12.14 27.66
N PRO A 838 -31.15 -12.78 28.83
CA PRO A 838 -29.96 -13.50 29.24
C PRO A 838 -30.12 -14.99 28.92
N GLY A 839 -29.59 -15.42 27.81
CA GLY A 839 -29.50 -16.86 27.56
C GLY A 839 -30.79 -17.57 27.13
N PHE A 840 -31.80 -16.87 26.64
CA PHE A 840 -33.05 -17.47 26.15
C PHE A 840 -33.60 -16.77 24.92
N ASP A 841 -34.41 -17.45 24.14
CA ASP A 841 -35.10 -16.89 22.99
C ASP A 841 -36.35 -16.11 23.46
N LEU A 842 -36.42 -14.81 23.08
CA LEU A 842 -37.55 -13.95 23.41
C LEU A 842 -38.47 -13.81 22.20
N SER A 843 -39.63 -14.40 22.25
CA SER A 843 -40.67 -14.27 21.26
C SER A 843 -41.87 -13.49 21.83
N VAL A 844 -42.04 -12.26 21.35
CA VAL A 844 -43.23 -11.45 21.60
C VAL A 844 -44.21 -11.66 20.45
N ILE A 845 -45.31 -12.34 20.73
CA ILE A 845 -46.34 -12.69 19.73
C ILE A 845 -47.14 -11.44 19.33
N GLY A 846 -47.40 -10.56 20.29
CA GLY A 846 -48.13 -9.33 20.04
C GLY A 846 -48.42 -8.49 21.29
N TYR A 847 -48.87 -7.30 21.05
CA TYR A 847 -49.33 -6.41 22.13
C TYR A 847 -50.59 -5.66 21.70
N VAL A 848 -51.49 -5.46 22.65
CA VAL A 848 -52.79 -4.78 22.47
C VAL A 848 -52.97 -3.70 23.52
N PRO A 849 -52.87 -2.41 23.11
CA PRO A 849 -53.17 -1.31 24.03
C PRO A 849 -54.69 -1.13 24.20
N THR A 850 -55.10 -0.87 25.41
CA THR A 850 -56.47 -0.39 25.68
C THR A 850 -56.43 1.13 25.87
N ILE A 851 -56.98 1.84 24.89
CA ILE A 851 -56.94 3.29 24.82
C ILE A 851 -58.34 3.84 25.06
N ARG A 852 -58.46 4.79 25.96
CA ARG A 852 -59.71 5.56 26.16
C ARG A 852 -59.55 6.90 25.47
N VAL A 853 -60.44 7.17 24.54
CA VAL A 853 -60.57 8.45 23.87
C VAL A 853 -61.45 9.35 24.71
N ARG A 854 -60.95 10.53 25.09
CA ARG A 854 -61.74 11.54 25.78
C ARG A 854 -62.17 12.62 24.81
N GLN A 855 -63.44 12.67 24.53
CA GLN A 855 -64.01 13.79 23.82
C GLN A 855 -64.05 15.00 24.76
N GLU A 856 -63.35 16.06 24.43
CA GLU A 856 -63.54 17.32 25.11
C GLU A 856 -64.93 17.85 24.72
N VAL A 857 -65.84 17.93 25.67
CA VAL A 857 -67.10 18.65 25.48
C VAL A 857 -66.73 20.11 25.31
N PRO A 858 -66.99 20.77 24.19
CA PRO A 858 -66.75 22.20 24.07
C PRO A 858 -67.49 22.92 25.22
N ARG A 859 -66.73 23.72 25.97
CA ARG A 859 -67.35 24.60 26.97
C ARG A 859 -67.99 25.77 26.30
#